data_d47cc37615f8336340f9ae4a213ecbec
#
_entry.id   d47cc37615f8336340f9ae4a213ecbec
#
_cell.length_a   1.000
_cell.length_b   1.000
_cell.length_c   1.000
_cell.angle_alpha   90.00
_cell.angle_beta   90.00
_cell.angle_gamma   90.00
#
_symmetry.space_group_name_H-M   'P 1'
#
loop_
_entity.id
_entity.type
_entity.pdbx_description
1 polymer ?
#
loop_
_entity_poly.entity_id
_entity_poly.type
_entity_poly.pdbx_seq_one_letter_code
_entity_poly.pdbx_strand_id
1 'polypeptide(L)'
;MFSKRPLITVCLLAATTTCFAQIHLIERQRVGGQSLGMRKDSSVVERSVDLNPVVVTGTGHHQRLKQTATPVRVLSRQEIQEQGIATFEDALTRMLPQVSMAPSSMGTFLRLNGLGNKYVLILINGQKLSGDISNNVDLSRINMARVKRIEVLDGAASSLYGSDAIGGVINIITDQPTSSVCSVSNATYISGNGKLTESVNLDIYKDGFGSYTTYTHDRANSYQTFTEEYKKGSTEETQPTIAPLFTGYRSNLISQKFTYSPTRKLAFNAGIDYNHKITDRPNTVPDISGGTDYEMRYKTLRWNVGGIYKFNAKNSLQADVTVDRFRYGKEYDVATDAYQIGDYLQSKKQRNIEQQLKGIFQLLPKSTTIIGTDWRLDKLVATSGNINQEAYDLAYYAQHEQRWNIGSGTATATIGTRYDFHQNFGNHFTPKVSLMYSLGPVNLRATYSAGFRAPGLDELYYHYFSVNRGKPQITFGNRDLSPEKSNYFALNAEYRTDKLAASVTGYINRISDMVVRQDIDIDENSLAMLREEFPEMTDDQADKLERYSVYRNSDRGDVKGVQVNVSANLFHGFNLSANYVWTYARTQSGDTWTVLERSIRNSATIAANYHKVWGRYALNVNLNGRLQSKTYYTSYEDAPGFGIWNLNTTHSLDMLQWAFVEPSIGIENIFDRVDRRINSSNRKYALYSPGRMLTIGLKVRFKK
;
A
#
# COMPACT_ATOMS: atom_id res chain seq x y z
N MET A 1 6.34 36.09 3.54
CA MET A 1 6.70 34.89 4.34
C MET A 1 6.14 35.01 5.74
N PHE A 2 4.83 34.90 5.94
CA PHE A 2 4.20 34.93 7.27
C PHE A 2 3.68 33.52 7.59
N SER A 3 4.23 32.97 8.67
CA SER A 3 4.02 31.64 9.21
C SER A 3 2.54 31.40 9.57
N LYS A 4 1.90 30.45 8.87
CA LYS A 4 0.58 29.88 9.23
C LYS A 4 0.65 28.94 10.46
N ARG A 5 1.63 29.14 11.35
CA ARG A 5 1.82 28.32 12.57
C ARG A 5 0.72 28.40 13.61
N PRO A 6 -0.06 29.50 13.78
CA PRO A 6 -1.07 29.54 14.86
C PRO A 6 -2.33 28.71 14.59
N LEU A 7 -2.65 28.35 13.34
CA LEU A 7 -3.91 27.66 13.04
C LEU A 7 -3.90 26.20 13.49
N ILE A 8 -2.77 25.51 13.40
CA ILE A 8 -2.65 24.07 13.74
C ILE A 8 -2.67 23.91 15.27
N THR A 9 -1.99 24.79 16.01
CA THR A 9 -2.04 24.80 17.47
C THR A 9 -3.43 25.14 18.01
N VAL A 10 -4.17 26.02 17.34
CA VAL A 10 -5.55 26.35 17.65
C VAL A 10 -6.50 25.20 17.31
N CYS A 11 -6.28 24.49 16.21
CA CYS A 11 -7.07 23.29 15.87
C CYS A 11 -6.81 22.13 16.85
N LEU A 12 -5.57 21.92 17.32
CA LEU A 12 -5.25 20.96 18.37
C LEU A 12 -5.91 21.33 19.71
N LEU A 13 -5.88 22.59 20.10
CA LEU A 13 -6.57 23.11 21.31
C LEU A 13 -8.09 23.05 21.14
N ALA A 14 -8.65 23.38 19.99
CA ALA A 14 -10.08 23.27 19.72
C ALA A 14 -10.56 21.82 19.68
N ALA A 15 -9.76 20.88 19.13
CA ALA A 15 -10.06 19.45 19.16
C ALA A 15 -10.03 18.88 20.58
N THR A 16 -9.09 19.34 21.43
CA THR A 16 -9.04 18.93 22.84
C THR A 16 -10.23 19.49 23.63
N THR A 17 -10.64 20.74 23.42
CA THR A 17 -11.82 21.33 24.08
C THR A 17 -13.13 20.69 23.63
N THR A 18 -13.30 20.36 22.35
CA THR A 18 -14.45 19.60 21.85
C THR A 18 -14.46 18.16 22.38
N CYS A 19 -13.30 17.51 22.50
CA CYS A 19 -13.17 16.21 23.16
C CYS A 19 -13.63 16.24 24.62
N PHE A 20 -13.19 17.23 25.40
CA PHE A 20 -13.62 17.40 26.79
C PHE A 20 -15.11 17.74 26.91
N ALA A 21 -15.64 18.60 26.05
CA ALA A 21 -17.07 18.97 26.07
C ALA A 21 -17.99 17.78 25.72
N GLN A 22 -17.64 16.95 24.75
CA GLN A 22 -18.41 15.77 24.40
C GLN A 22 -18.31 14.65 25.45
N ILE A 23 -17.17 14.49 26.11
CA ILE A 23 -17.00 13.55 27.24
C ILE A 23 -17.88 13.98 28.41
N HIS A 24 -17.94 15.27 28.75
CA HIS A 24 -18.81 15.81 29.81
C HIS A 24 -20.32 15.73 29.46
N LEU A 25 -20.72 15.84 28.22
CA LEU A 25 -22.12 15.65 27.81
C LEU A 25 -22.59 14.21 27.99
N ILE A 26 -21.71 13.23 27.80
CA ILE A 26 -21.98 11.80 28.02
C ILE A 26 -22.10 11.48 29.52
N GLU A 27 -21.33 12.15 30.38
CA GLU A 27 -21.39 11.96 31.83
C GLU A 27 -22.65 12.51 32.46
N ARG A 28 -23.20 13.66 32.02
CA ARG A 28 -24.43 14.24 32.55
C ARG A 28 -25.69 13.39 32.32
N GLN A 29 -25.66 12.43 31.42
CA GLN A 29 -26.77 11.49 31.19
C GLN A 29 -26.70 10.22 32.06
N ARG A 30 -25.67 10.07 32.92
CA ARG A 30 -25.43 8.89 33.77
C ARG A 30 -25.90 9.00 35.23
N VAL A 31 -26.66 9.99 35.61
CA VAL A 31 -27.23 10.06 36.97
C VAL A 31 -28.49 9.20 37.03
N GLY A 32 -28.32 7.94 37.30
CA GLY A 32 -29.36 6.99 37.62
C GLY A 32 -29.05 5.54 37.26
N GLY A 33 -28.44 4.76 38.18
CA GLY A 33 -28.51 3.31 38.16
C GLY A 33 -27.19 2.52 38.13
N GLN A 34 -26.89 1.95 39.30
CA GLN A 34 -26.06 0.76 39.61
C GLN A 34 -24.65 0.61 39.06
N SER A 35 -23.72 0.59 40.01
CA SER A 35 -22.30 0.23 39.87
C SER A 35 -22.11 -1.22 39.39
N LEU A 36 -21.78 -1.43 38.13
CA LEU A 36 -21.13 -2.64 37.66
C LEU A 36 -19.63 -2.51 37.88
N GLY A 37 -19.04 -3.49 38.57
CA GLY A 37 -17.67 -3.53 39.01
C GLY A 37 -16.67 -3.09 37.93
N MET A 38 -15.89 -2.06 38.25
CA MET A 38 -14.73 -1.66 37.44
C MET A 38 -13.74 -2.80 37.34
N ARG A 39 -13.67 -3.44 36.17
CA ARG A 39 -12.43 -4.10 35.79
C ARG A 39 -11.36 -2.99 35.73
N LYS A 40 -10.34 -3.10 36.59
CA LYS A 40 -9.09 -2.36 36.47
C LYS A 40 -8.44 -2.75 35.13
N ASP A 41 -8.74 -2.02 34.07
CA ASP A 41 -7.92 -2.03 32.87
C ASP A 41 -6.62 -1.30 33.21
N SER A 42 -5.66 -2.06 33.77
CA SER A 42 -4.27 -1.63 33.84
C SER A 42 -3.75 -1.60 32.39
N SER A 43 -3.68 -0.42 31.82
CA SER A 43 -3.33 -0.19 30.41
C SER A 43 -1.87 -0.51 30.08
N VAL A 44 -1.08 -0.89 31.07
CA VAL A 44 0.31 -1.28 30.95
C VAL A 44 0.39 -2.78 31.21
N VAL A 45 0.29 -3.58 30.14
CA VAL A 45 0.32 -5.05 30.19
C VAL A 45 1.61 -5.54 29.56
N GLU A 46 2.17 -6.63 30.11
CA GLU A 46 3.26 -7.35 29.46
C GLU A 46 2.79 -7.85 28.08
N ARG A 47 3.48 -7.45 27.01
CA ARG A 47 3.07 -7.72 25.64
C ARG A 47 3.95 -8.79 25.02
N SER A 48 3.35 -9.89 24.59
CA SER A 48 3.95 -10.85 23.65
C SER A 48 3.31 -10.67 22.26
N VAL A 49 4.09 -10.91 21.21
CA VAL A 49 3.56 -10.91 19.84
C VAL A 49 2.64 -12.11 19.65
N ASP A 50 1.42 -11.90 19.15
CA ASP A 50 0.51 -12.99 18.78
C ASP A 50 1.04 -13.67 17.50
N LEU A 51 1.69 -14.83 17.66
CA LEU A 51 2.23 -15.58 16.53
C LEU A 51 1.16 -16.34 15.74
N ASN A 52 -0.11 -16.33 16.19
CA ASN A 52 -1.23 -17.01 15.50
C ASN A 52 -2.46 -16.09 15.36
N PRO A 53 -2.34 -14.90 14.75
CA PRO A 53 -3.45 -13.94 14.62
C PRO A 53 -4.57 -14.47 13.73
N VAL A 54 -5.73 -13.84 13.83
CA VAL A 54 -6.84 -14.07 12.90
C VAL A 54 -6.59 -13.29 11.61
N VAL A 55 -6.76 -13.95 10.47
CA VAL A 55 -6.59 -13.39 9.13
C VAL A 55 -7.85 -13.58 8.28
N VAL A 56 -7.94 -12.85 7.17
CA VAL A 56 -9.08 -12.89 6.23
C VAL A 56 -8.62 -13.06 4.78
N THR A 57 -7.48 -12.50 4.41
CA THR A 57 -7.07 -12.30 3.00
C THR A 57 -6.84 -13.63 2.27
N GLY A 58 -6.28 -14.64 2.93
CA GLY A 58 -6.00 -15.93 2.30
C GLY A 58 -7.23 -16.81 2.05
N THR A 59 -8.32 -16.59 2.79
CA THR A 59 -9.49 -17.47 2.84
C THR A 59 -10.81 -16.76 2.55
N GLY A 60 -10.85 -15.42 2.55
CA GLY A 60 -12.08 -14.64 2.39
C GLY A 60 -12.98 -14.59 3.63
N HIS A 61 -12.61 -15.27 4.72
CA HIS A 61 -13.32 -15.26 6.00
C HIS A 61 -12.33 -15.28 7.19
N HIS A 62 -12.82 -14.91 8.37
CA HIS A 62 -12.00 -14.87 9.59
C HIS A 62 -11.53 -16.26 10.02
N GLN A 63 -10.22 -16.46 10.08
CA GLN A 63 -9.60 -17.74 10.45
C GLN A 63 -8.26 -17.51 11.14
N ARG A 64 -7.87 -18.40 12.08
CA ARG A 64 -6.53 -18.40 12.68
C ARG A 64 -5.47 -18.69 11.62
N LEU A 65 -4.36 -17.95 11.63
CA LEU A 65 -3.28 -18.09 10.65
C LEU A 65 -2.75 -19.53 10.53
N LYS A 66 -2.60 -20.24 11.66
CA LYS A 66 -2.20 -21.66 11.68
C LYS A 66 -3.16 -22.57 10.90
N GLN A 67 -4.41 -22.19 10.75
CA GLN A 67 -5.46 -23.01 10.13
C GLN A 67 -5.69 -22.66 8.65
N THR A 68 -5.02 -21.61 8.11
CA THR A 68 -5.19 -21.23 6.71
C THR A 68 -4.37 -22.10 5.78
N ALA A 69 -5.02 -22.65 4.74
CA ALA A 69 -4.33 -23.44 3.72
C ALA A 69 -3.45 -22.58 2.79
N THR A 70 -3.73 -21.29 2.67
CA THR A 70 -2.90 -20.33 1.90
C THR A 70 -2.04 -19.52 2.87
N PRO A 71 -0.71 -19.48 2.72
CA PRO A 71 0.17 -18.69 3.58
C PRO A 71 -0.14 -17.21 3.48
N VAL A 72 -0.23 -16.51 4.62
CA VAL A 72 -0.44 -15.06 4.71
C VAL A 72 0.59 -14.48 5.66
N ARG A 73 1.27 -13.41 5.26
CA ARG A 73 2.11 -12.62 6.16
C ARG A 73 1.25 -11.56 6.84
N VAL A 74 1.41 -11.40 8.15
CA VAL A 74 0.69 -10.40 8.95
C VAL A 74 1.69 -9.45 9.59
N LEU A 75 1.43 -8.14 9.44
CA LEU A 75 2.09 -7.09 10.20
C LEU A 75 1.05 -6.56 11.19
N SER A 76 1.24 -6.83 12.47
CA SER A 76 0.31 -6.40 13.51
C SER A 76 0.50 -4.92 13.86
N ARG A 77 -0.56 -4.28 14.39
CA ARG A 77 -0.45 -2.92 14.94
C ARG A 77 0.66 -2.82 15.98
N GLN A 78 0.80 -3.83 16.84
CA GLN A 78 1.80 -3.86 17.87
C GLN A 78 3.22 -3.80 17.28
N GLU A 79 3.55 -4.66 16.33
CA GLU A 79 4.86 -4.68 15.66
C GLU A 79 5.15 -3.36 14.93
N ILE A 80 4.15 -2.76 14.27
CA ILE A 80 4.26 -1.46 13.59
C ILE A 80 4.59 -0.34 14.61
N GLN A 81 3.88 -0.30 15.73
CA GLN A 81 4.10 0.70 16.78
C GLN A 81 5.43 0.51 17.52
N GLU A 82 5.83 -0.72 17.80
CA GLU A 82 7.10 -1.05 18.46
C GLU A 82 8.31 -0.58 17.63
N GLN A 83 8.20 -0.63 16.29
CA GLN A 83 9.24 -0.13 15.38
C GLN A 83 9.20 1.39 15.16
N GLY A 84 8.27 2.12 15.76
CA GLY A 84 8.13 3.57 15.60
C GLY A 84 7.69 3.98 14.19
N ILE A 85 6.99 3.11 13.47
CA ILE A 85 6.60 3.32 12.08
C ILE A 85 5.36 4.23 12.02
N ALA A 86 5.47 5.34 11.28
CA ALA A 86 4.42 6.34 11.15
C ALA A 86 3.65 6.27 9.83
N THR A 87 4.28 5.77 8.74
CA THR A 87 3.65 5.71 7.41
C THR A 87 3.48 4.27 6.91
N PHE A 88 2.58 4.10 5.95
CA PHE A 88 2.33 2.79 5.34
C PHE A 88 3.53 2.31 4.52
N GLU A 89 4.17 3.23 3.80
CA GLU A 89 5.39 2.96 3.02
C GLU A 89 6.51 2.44 3.93
N ASP A 90 6.70 3.07 5.10
CA ASP A 90 7.71 2.61 6.07
C ASP A 90 7.35 1.23 6.63
N ALA A 91 6.07 0.94 6.88
CA ALA A 91 5.64 -0.38 7.34
C ALA A 91 5.99 -1.47 6.33
N LEU A 92 5.68 -1.25 5.06
CA LEU A 92 5.98 -2.22 4.02
C LEU A 92 7.50 -2.39 3.81
N THR A 93 8.25 -1.29 3.74
CA THR A 93 9.69 -1.36 3.44
C THR A 93 10.54 -1.89 4.60
N ARG A 94 10.20 -1.57 5.85
CA ARG A 94 10.97 -2.01 7.03
C ARG A 94 10.64 -3.43 7.46
N MET A 95 9.41 -3.91 7.21
CA MET A 95 8.94 -5.19 7.74
C MET A 95 8.83 -6.30 6.68
N LEU A 96 8.80 -5.95 5.38
CA LEU A 96 8.62 -6.89 4.27
C LEU A 96 9.83 -6.88 3.33
N PRO A 97 10.71 -7.88 3.39
CA PRO A 97 11.88 -7.92 2.51
C PRO A 97 11.52 -8.08 1.02
N GLN A 98 10.38 -8.72 0.70
CA GLN A 98 9.88 -8.87 -0.67
C GLN A 98 9.33 -7.58 -1.29
N VAL A 99 9.14 -6.51 -0.50
CA VAL A 99 8.68 -5.22 -0.99
C VAL A 99 9.85 -4.29 -1.25
N SER A 100 9.85 -3.64 -2.39
CA SER A 100 10.70 -2.48 -2.68
C SER A 100 9.85 -1.31 -3.12
N MET A 101 10.27 -0.11 -2.74
CA MET A 101 9.55 1.12 -3.03
C MET A 101 10.51 2.20 -3.50
N ALA A 102 10.03 3.03 -4.43
CA ALA A 102 10.70 4.24 -4.86
C ALA A 102 9.67 5.38 -4.87
N PRO A 103 9.77 6.35 -3.96
CA PRO A 103 8.88 7.51 -3.96
C PRO A 103 9.09 8.37 -5.20
N SER A 104 8.02 8.96 -5.67
CA SER A 104 7.98 9.83 -6.84
C SER A 104 6.92 10.90 -6.62
N SER A 105 7.05 12.05 -7.30
CA SER A 105 5.99 13.06 -7.35
C SER A 105 4.68 12.53 -7.97
N MET A 106 4.78 11.46 -8.78
CA MET A 106 3.64 10.79 -9.41
C MET A 106 3.11 9.58 -8.61
N GLY A 107 3.34 9.52 -7.30
CA GLY A 107 2.98 8.40 -6.44
C GLY A 107 4.18 7.49 -6.14
N THR A 108 3.92 6.32 -5.58
CA THR A 108 4.96 5.40 -5.13
C THR A 108 5.10 4.23 -6.08
N PHE A 109 6.31 4.00 -6.60
CA PHE A 109 6.64 2.80 -7.36
C PHE A 109 6.82 1.62 -6.39
N LEU A 110 5.74 0.89 -6.15
CA LEU A 110 5.74 -0.33 -5.33
C LEU A 110 6.10 -1.55 -6.18
N ARG A 111 6.92 -2.46 -5.64
CA ARG A 111 7.13 -3.81 -6.18
C ARG A 111 6.97 -4.84 -5.09
N LEU A 112 6.32 -5.93 -5.42
CA LEU A 112 6.20 -7.12 -4.57
C LEU A 112 6.80 -8.31 -5.32
N ASN A 113 7.81 -8.94 -4.73
CA ASN A 113 8.55 -10.03 -5.38
C ASN A 113 9.08 -9.68 -6.79
N GLY A 114 9.50 -8.42 -6.99
CA GLY A 114 9.99 -7.91 -8.27
C GLY A 114 8.90 -7.44 -9.25
N LEU A 115 7.63 -7.81 -9.04
CA LEU A 115 6.50 -7.36 -9.87
C LEU A 115 6.02 -5.97 -9.45
N GLY A 116 5.79 -5.08 -10.42
CA GLY A 116 5.41 -3.69 -10.17
C GLY A 116 3.95 -3.49 -9.76
N ASN A 117 3.60 -2.24 -9.49
CA ASN A 117 2.29 -1.81 -8.96
C ASN A 117 1.09 -2.42 -9.67
N LYS A 118 1.11 -2.49 -11.00
CA LYS A 118 -0.02 -3.01 -11.78
C LYS A 118 -0.35 -4.49 -11.53
N TYR A 119 0.51 -5.21 -10.82
CA TYR A 119 0.34 -6.60 -10.44
C TYR A 119 0.05 -6.81 -8.96
N VAL A 120 0.03 -5.73 -8.17
CA VAL A 120 -0.16 -5.78 -6.72
C VAL A 120 -1.46 -5.09 -6.35
N LEU A 121 -2.42 -5.87 -5.88
CA LEU A 121 -3.72 -5.36 -5.47
C LEU A 121 -3.66 -4.85 -4.03
N ILE A 122 -4.00 -3.57 -3.84
CA ILE A 122 -4.08 -2.95 -2.52
C ILE A 122 -5.54 -2.84 -2.11
N LEU A 123 -5.86 -3.36 -0.94
CA LEU A 123 -7.21 -3.39 -0.40
C LEU A 123 -7.30 -2.68 0.95
N ILE A 124 -8.43 -2.06 1.22
CA ILE A 124 -8.85 -1.62 2.56
C ILE A 124 -10.09 -2.41 2.95
N ASN A 125 -9.96 -3.26 3.97
CA ASN A 125 -11.02 -4.17 4.44
C ASN A 125 -11.59 -5.07 3.33
N GLY A 126 -10.74 -5.51 2.39
CA GLY A 126 -11.12 -6.37 1.27
C GLY A 126 -11.64 -5.64 0.03
N GLN A 127 -11.75 -4.31 0.04
CA GLN A 127 -12.21 -3.50 -1.09
C GLN A 127 -11.05 -2.76 -1.74
N LYS A 128 -10.97 -2.78 -3.08
CA LYS A 128 -9.88 -2.20 -3.87
C LYS A 128 -9.66 -0.71 -3.56
N LEU A 129 -8.41 -0.31 -3.35
CA LEU A 129 -7.99 1.08 -3.33
C LEU A 129 -7.69 1.51 -4.77
N SER A 130 -8.57 2.35 -5.34
CA SER A 130 -8.49 2.82 -6.71
C SER A 130 -7.93 4.23 -6.79
N GLY A 131 -7.47 4.62 -7.97
CA GLY A 131 -6.89 5.94 -8.24
C GLY A 131 -5.37 5.91 -8.24
N ASP A 132 -4.81 6.12 -9.42
CA ASP A 132 -3.37 6.05 -9.67
C ASP A 132 -2.92 7.09 -10.70
N ILE A 133 -1.60 7.29 -10.77
CA ILE A 133 -0.93 7.95 -11.89
C ILE A 133 0.06 6.95 -12.47
N SER A 134 -0.13 6.58 -13.73
CA SER A 134 0.74 5.59 -14.41
C SER A 134 0.90 4.31 -13.58
N ASN A 135 -0.20 3.76 -13.10
CA ASN A 135 -0.29 2.59 -12.21
C ASN A 135 0.36 2.77 -10.81
N ASN A 136 0.71 3.99 -10.40
CA ASN A 136 1.26 4.25 -9.07
C ASN A 136 0.16 4.76 -8.14
N VAL A 137 -0.29 3.93 -7.22
CA VAL A 137 -1.31 4.28 -6.22
C VAL A 137 -0.71 5.23 -5.18
N ASP A 138 -1.47 6.26 -4.81
CA ASP A 138 -1.08 7.15 -3.71
C ASP A 138 -1.34 6.50 -2.35
N LEU A 139 -0.28 6.00 -1.72
CA LEU A 139 -0.35 5.28 -0.45
C LEU A 139 -0.52 6.21 0.76
N SER A 140 -0.32 7.52 0.62
CA SER A 140 -0.58 8.50 1.69
C SER A 140 -2.07 8.59 2.08
N ARG A 141 -2.96 7.96 1.29
CA ARG A 141 -4.40 7.82 1.58
C ARG A 141 -4.69 6.79 2.68
N ILE A 142 -3.69 6.01 3.09
CA ILE A 142 -3.86 4.95 4.10
C ILE A 142 -3.62 5.54 5.47
N ASN A 143 -4.69 5.57 6.28
CA ASN A 143 -4.65 6.09 7.63
C ASN A 143 -4.01 5.11 8.61
N MET A 144 -2.71 5.27 8.90
CA MET A 144 -1.97 4.38 9.80
C MET A 144 -2.50 4.38 11.23
N ALA A 145 -3.11 5.46 11.70
CA ALA A 145 -3.72 5.52 13.03
C ALA A 145 -4.90 4.54 13.18
N ARG A 146 -5.52 4.14 12.08
CA ARG A 146 -6.64 3.18 12.02
C ARG A 146 -6.25 1.77 11.62
N VAL A 147 -5.01 1.52 11.23
CA VAL A 147 -4.57 0.17 10.86
C VAL A 147 -4.56 -0.73 12.09
N LYS A 148 -5.29 -1.83 12.01
CA LYS A 148 -5.27 -2.93 12.99
C LYS A 148 -4.18 -3.93 12.66
N ARG A 149 -4.03 -4.26 11.37
CA ARG A 149 -2.98 -5.10 10.80
C ARG A 149 -2.94 -4.95 9.29
N ILE A 150 -1.83 -5.32 8.71
CA ILE A 150 -1.66 -5.45 7.26
C ILE A 150 -1.46 -6.92 6.96
N GLU A 151 -2.28 -7.47 6.05
CA GLU A 151 -2.19 -8.85 5.59
C GLU A 151 -1.62 -8.87 4.17
N VAL A 152 -0.56 -9.63 3.95
CA VAL A 152 0.10 -9.77 2.64
C VAL A 152 -0.01 -11.20 2.18
N LEU A 153 -0.60 -11.37 1.01
CA LEU A 153 -0.72 -12.63 0.31
C LEU A 153 0.18 -12.57 -0.93
N ASP A 154 1.15 -13.45 -0.99
CA ASP A 154 2.07 -13.54 -2.14
C ASP A 154 1.45 -14.41 -3.26
N GLY A 155 1.75 -14.02 -4.51
CA GLY A 155 1.30 -14.73 -5.70
C GLY A 155 -0.15 -14.47 -6.10
N ALA A 156 -0.62 -15.20 -7.10
CA ALA A 156 -1.93 -14.98 -7.69
C ALA A 156 -3.09 -15.21 -6.72
N ALA A 157 -4.02 -14.25 -6.66
CA ALA A 157 -5.18 -14.28 -5.78
C ALA A 157 -6.49 -13.88 -6.52
N SER A 158 -6.48 -13.92 -7.83
CA SER A 158 -7.62 -13.48 -8.66
C SER A 158 -8.90 -14.29 -8.43
N SER A 159 -8.81 -15.51 -7.93
CA SER A 159 -9.99 -16.34 -7.59
C SER A 159 -10.89 -15.74 -6.52
N LEU A 160 -10.40 -14.83 -5.67
CA LEU A 160 -11.21 -14.12 -4.66
C LEU A 160 -11.32 -12.62 -4.95
N TYR A 161 -10.31 -12.01 -5.58
CA TYR A 161 -10.18 -10.56 -5.67
C TYR A 161 -10.22 -10.02 -7.11
N GLY A 162 -10.31 -10.91 -8.11
CA GLY A 162 -10.42 -10.55 -9.53
C GLY A 162 -9.11 -10.04 -10.13
N SER A 163 -9.24 -9.15 -11.10
CA SER A 163 -8.13 -8.53 -11.83
C SER A 163 -7.10 -7.86 -10.90
N ASP A 164 -5.85 -7.75 -11.37
CA ASP A 164 -4.70 -7.06 -10.76
C ASP A 164 -4.02 -7.82 -9.60
N ALA A 165 -4.55 -8.98 -9.19
CA ALA A 165 -3.98 -9.81 -8.13
C ALA A 165 -3.04 -10.91 -8.66
N ILE A 166 -2.17 -10.58 -9.63
CA ILE A 166 -1.18 -11.52 -10.21
C ILE A 166 0.05 -11.68 -9.32
N GLY A 167 0.59 -10.57 -8.80
CA GLY A 167 1.81 -10.54 -7.99
C GLY A 167 1.54 -10.73 -6.51
N GLY A 168 0.33 -10.40 -6.06
CA GLY A 168 -0.10 -10.54 -4.68
C GLY A 168 -1.13 -9.50 -4.26
N VAL A 169 -1.55 -9.62 -3.00
CA VAL A 169 -2.54 -8.74 -2.37
C VAL A 169 -1.98 -8.18 -1.08
N ILE A 170 -2.12 -6.88 -0.87
CA ILE A 170 -1.83 -6.20 0.39
C ILE A 170 -3.17 -5.66 0.92
N ASN A 171 -3.69 -6.25 2.00
CA ASN A 171 -4.98 -5.90 2.57
C ASN A 171 -4.81 -5.20 3.92
N ILE A 172 -5.24 -3.97 4.01
CA ILE A 172 -5.21 -3.15 5.21
C ILE A 172 -6.50 -3.38 5.98
N ILE A 173 -6.40 -4.03 7.14
CA ILE A 173 -7.53 -4.24 8.04
C ILE A 173 -7.59 -3.10 9.04
N THR A 174 -8.68 -2.34 9.04
CA THR A 174 -8.87 -1.19 9.93
C THR A 174 -9.48 -1.59 11.27
N ASP A 175 -9.20 -0.78 12.28
CA ASP A 175 -9.71 -0.96 13.63
C ASP A 175 -11.12 -0.35 13.81
N GLN A 176 -11.89 -0.99 14.71
CA GLN A 176 -13.20 -0.53 15.13
C GLN A 176 -13.29 -0.71 16.66
N PRO A 177 -12.80 0.26 17.43
CA PRO A 177 -12.85 0.18 18.89
C PRO A 177 -14.28 0.07 19.41
N THR A 178 -14.48 -0.76 20.42
CA THR A 178 -15.78 -0.93 21.12
C THR A 178 -15.84 -0.12 22.41
N SER A 179 -14.94 0.88 22.57
CA SER A 179 -14.89 1.82 23.66
C SER A 179 -14.65 3.23 23.12
N SER A 180 -15.18 4.24 23.81
CA SER A 180 -14.91 5.64 23.42
C SER A 180 -13.51 6.03 23.85
N VAL A 181 -12.74 6.60 22.91
CA VAL A 181 -11.34 7.02 23.11
C VAL A 181 -11.09 8.32 22.36
N CYS A 182 -10.39 9.26 22.99
CA CYS A 182 -9.80 10.39 22.29
C CYS A 182 -8.27 10.26 22.37
N SER A 183 -7.57 10.43 21.25
CA SER A 183 -6.12 10.39 21.22
C SER A 183 -5.54 11.37 20.21
N VAL A 184 -4.40 11.91 20.54
CA VAL A 184 -3.57 12.76 19.69
C VAL A 184 -2.20 12.14 19.59
N SER A 185 -1.60 12.12 18.42
CA SER A 185 -0.22 11.64 18.23
C SER A 185 0.50 12.50 17.20
N ASN A 186 1.80 12.68 17.42
CA ASN A 186 2.70 13.23 16.44
C ASN A 186 4.00 12.42 16.36
N ALA A 187 4.67 12.50 15.21
CA ALA A 187 6.04 12.05 15.00
C ALA A 187 6.75 13.13 14.18
N THR A 188 7.82 13.69 14.71
CA THR A 188 8.60 14.77 14.11
C THR A 188 10.02 14.30 13.87
N TYR A 189 10.50 14.47 12.65
CA TYR A 189 11.88 14.20 12.27
C TYR A 189 12.67 15.52 12.36
N ILE A 190 13.59 15.61 13.28
CA ILE A 190 14.34 16.85 13.57
C ILE A 190 15.41 17.11 12.53
N SER A 191 16.00 16.05 11.98
CA SER A 191 17.01 16.09 10.92
C SER A 191 16.53 15.36 9.66
N GLY A 192 17.29 15.49 8.58
CA GLY A 192 16.94 14.90 7.30
C GLY A 192 15.94 15.76 6.52
N ASN A 193 14.82 15.20 6.07
CA ASN A 193 13.84 15.89 5.24
C ASN A 193 12.72 16.63 6.02
N GLY A 194 12.87 16.82 7.32
CA GLY A 194 11.89 17.56 8.15
C GLY A 194 10.48 16.95 8.12
N LYS A 195 10.39 15.62 8.04
CA LYS A 195 9.11 14.91 8.03
C LYS A 195 8.33 15.13 9.33
N LEU A 196 7.03 15.32 9.21
CA LEU A 196 6.09 15.47 10.33
C LEU A 196 4.81 14.71 10.02
N THR A 197 4.39 13.88 10.97
CA THR A 197 3.09 13.18 10.91
C THR A 197 2.31 13.50 12.19
N GLU A 198 1.09 14.00 12.05
CA GLU A 198 0.20 14.34 13.15
C GLU A 198 -1.15 13.66 12.97
N SER A 199 -1.73 13.12 14.03
CA SER A 199 -3.06 12.49 13.98
C SER A 199 -3.89 12.83 15.22
N VAL A 200 -5.18 13.10 14.98
CA VAL A 200 -6.21 13.23 16.00
C VAL A 200 -7.28 12.18 15.75
N ASN A 201 -7.60 11.40 16.77
CA ASN A 201 -8.64 10.37 16.70
C ASN A 201 -9.69 10.61 17.78
N LEU A 202 -10.95 10.61 17.38
CA LEU A 202 -12.11 10.66 18.28
C LEU A 202 -13.00 9.46 18.01
N ASP A 203 -13.08 8.57 18.98
CA ASP A 203 -13.91 7.37 18.93
C ASP A 203 -15.04 7.50 19.94
N ILE A 204 -16.26 7.37 19.51
CA ILE A 204 -17.45 7.34 20.34
C ILE A 204 -18.12 5.99 20.11
N TYR A 205 -18.33 5.24 21.19
CA TYR A 205 -19.04 3.96 21.11
C TYR A 205 -20.05 3.86 22.26
N LYS A 206 -21.32 3.62 21.89
CA LYS A 206 -22.42 3.46 22.84
C LYS A 206 -23.51 2.59 22.21
N ASP A 207 -24.03 1.62 22.96
CA ASP A 207 -25.21 0.82 22.65
C ASP A 207 -25.24 0.23 21.21
N GLY A 208 -24.08 -0.27 20.76
CA GLY A 208 -23.91 -0.84 19.43
C GLY A 208 -23.68 0.18 18.31
N PHE A 209 -23.78 1.49 18.59
CA PHE A 209 -23.40 2.55 17.66
C PHE A 209 -21.96 2.99 17.90
N GLY A 210 -21.18 3.08 16.82
CA GLY A 210 -19.82 3.60 16.82
C GLY A 210 -19.65 4.72 15.81
N SER A 211 -18.97 5.79 16.22
CA SER A 211 -18.53 6.91 15.38
C SER A 211 -17.03 7.10 15.56
N TYR A 212 -16.28 7.04 14.44
CA TYR A 212 -14.83 7.05 14.44
C TYR A 212 -14.36 8.14 13.50
N THR A 213 -13.89 9.25 14.07
CA THR A 213 -13.34 10.40 13.34
C THR A 213 -11.83 10.39 13.44
N THR A 214 -11.14 10.61 12.33
CA THR A 214 -9.69 10.79 12.30
C THR A 214 -9.32 11.92 11.36
N TYR A 215 -8.42 12.76 11.82
CA TYR A 215 -7.68 13.71 10.99
C TYR A 215 -6.20 13.35 11.04
N THR A 216 -5.54 13.31 9.89
CA THR A 216 -4.08 13.12 9.79
C THR A 216 -3.49 14.19 8.90
N HIS A 217 -2.46 14.86 9.40
CA HIS A 217 -1.59 15.75 8.63
C HIS A 217 -0.22 15.09 8.49
N ASP A 218 0.27 15.00 7.25
CA ASP A 218 1.57 14.41 6.94
C ASP A 218 2.31 15.32 5.96
N ARG A 219 3.58 15.60 6.24
CA ARG A 219 4.44 16.40 5.37
C ARG A 219 5.89 15.93 5.44
N ALA A 220 6.61 16.14 4.34
CA ALA A 220 8.06 15.99 4.27
C ALA A 220 8.61 17.03 3.31
N ASN A 221 9.81 17.53 3.59
CA ASN A 221 10.51 18.42 2.67
C ASN A 221 11.22 17.61 1.58
N SER A 222 11.44 18.24 0.42
CA SER A 222 12.36 17.69 -0.58
C SER A 222 13.78 17.61 -0.03
N TYR A 223 14.55 16.63 -0.46
CA TYR A 223 15.97 16.56 -0.18
C TYR A 223 16.75 16.09 -1.39
N GLN A 224 18.04 16.47 -1.42
CA GLN A 224 19.00 16.18 -2.46
C GLN A 224 20.24 15.56 -1.82
N THR A 225 20.83 14.57 -2.50
CA THR A 225 22.07 13.91 -2.05
C THR A 225 23.23 14.07 -3.06
N PHE A 226 22.95 14.74 -4.19
CA PHE A 226 23.91 15.01 -5.27
C PHE A 226 23.69 16.45 -5.77
N THR A 227 24.74 17.09 -6.24
CA THR A 227 24.73 18.46 -6.79
C THR A 227 24.98 18.51 -8.28
N GLU A 228 25.33 17.38 -8.88
CA GLU A 228 25.60 17.23 -10.30
C GLU A 228 24.84 16.03 -10.87
N GLU A 229 24.48 16.11 -12.13
CA GLU A 229 23.93 15.01 -12.90
C GLU A 229 24.59 14.92 -14.27
N TYR A 230 24.53 13.75 -14.90
CA TYR A 230 25.07 13.61 -16.26
C TYR A 230 24.31 14.52 -17.23
N LYS A 231 25.06 15.17 -18.10
CA LYS A 231 24.48 15.97 -19.18
C LYS A 231 23.56 15.09 -20.04
N LYS A 232 22.43 15.66 -20.46
CA LYS A 232 21.44 14.93 -21.25
C LYS A 232 22.05 14.36 -22.52
N GLY A 233 21.95 13.02 -22.67
CA GLY A 233 22.51 12.31 -23.82
C GLY A 233 23.96 11.88 -23.69
N SER A 234 24.64 12.21 -22.58
CA SER A 234 26.00 11.76 -22.26
C SER A 234 26.06 11.12 -20.88
N THR A 235 26.92 10.12 -20.73
CA THR A 235 27.31 9.53 -19.44
C THR A 235 28.61 10.05 -18.90
N GLU A 236 29.33 10.85 -19.66
CA GLU A 236 30.70 11.32 -19.39
C GLU A 236 30.77 12.78 -18.90
N GLU A 237 29.82 13.61 -19.34
CA GLU A 237 29.75 15.02 -18.93
C GLU A 237 28.70 15.24 -17.84
N THR A 238 29.04 16.05 -16.84
CA THR A 238 28.14 16.45 -15.76
C THR A 238 27.73 17.91 -15.87
N GLN A 239 26.60 18.26 -15.28
CA GLN A 239 26.10 19.62 -15.14
C GLN A 239 25.53 19.82 -13.73
N PRO A 240 25.57 21.05 -13.18
CA PRO A 240 24.91 21.37 -11.94
C PRO A 240 23.41 21.01 -11.97
N THR A 241 22.86 20.52 -10.87
CA THR A 241 21.46 20.19 -10.74
C THR A 241 20.91 20.51 -9.35
N ILE A 242 19.67 20.94 -9.29
CA ILE A 242 18.87 21.08 -8.07
C ILE A 242 17.77 20.03 -7.98
N ALA A 243 17.82 19.01 -8.84
CA ALA A 243 16.83 17.95 -8.87
C ALA A 243 16.80 17.19 -7.53
N PRO A 244 15.64 17.15 -6.85
CA PRO A 244 15.53 16.42 -5.59
C PRO A 244 15.60 14.90 -5.83
N LEU A 245 16.28 14.18 -4.96
CA LEU A 245 16.20 12.72 -4.89
C LEU A 245 14.83 12.30 -4.39
N PHE A 246 14.30 13.01 -3.41
CA PHE A 246 12.96 12.84 -2.87
C PHE A 246 12.21 14.17 -2.98
N THR A 247 11.00 14.12 -3.55
CA THR A 247 10.13 15.29 -3.70
C THR A 247 9.24 15.46 -2.48
N GLY A 248 9.29 16.65 -1.89
CA GLY A 248 8.48 16.99 -0.73
C GLY A 248 6.99 16.98 -1.00
N TYR A 249 6.23 16.81 0.06
CA TYR A 249 4.77 16.78 -0.01
C TYR A 249 4.12 17.30 1.28
N ARG A 250 2.84 17.66 1.18
CA ARG A 250 1.92 17.91 2.29
C ARG A 250 0.58 17.22 1.99
N SER A 251 0.07 16.47 2.95
CA SER A 251 -1.17 15.70 2.83
C SER A 251 -2.07 15.92 4.04
N ASN A 252 -3.38 16.03 3.79
CA ASN A 252 -4.40 16.12 4.83
C ASN A 252 -5.47 15.07 4.54
N LEU A 253 -5.63 14.12 5.45
CA LEU A 253 -6.59 13.05 5.38
C LEU A 253 -7.62 13.21 6.50
N ILE A 254 -8.90 13.29 6.14
CA ILE A 254 -10.03 13.25 7.07
C ILE A 254 -10.81 11.98 6.79
N SER A 255 -11.05 11.20 7.84
CA SER A 255 -11.83 9.97 7.79
C SER A 255 -12.96 10.02 8.83
N GLN A 256 -14.17 9.69 8.40
CA GLN A 256 -15.31 9.46 9.27
C GLN A 256 -15.89 8.10 8.97
N LYS A 257 -16.06 7.27 10.00
CA LYS A 257 -16.70 5.96 9.91
C LYS A 257 -17.78 5.82 10.96
N PHE A 258 -18.89 5.24 10.55
CA PHE A 258 -20.00 4.86 11.43
C PHE A 258 -20.17 3.34 11.41
N THR A 259 -20.50 2.77 12.55
CA THR A 259 -20.94 1.38 12.67
C THR A 259 -22.21 1.34 13.52
N TYR A 260 -23.12 0.45 13.17
CA TYR A 260 -24.34 0.26 13.96
C TYR A 260 -24.73 -1.22 14.00
N SER A 261 -24.80 -1.75 15.19
CA SER A 261 -25.19 -3.16 15.42
C SER A 261 -26.45 -3.21 16.29
N PRO A 262 -27.65 -3.04 15.69
CA PRO A 262 -28.92 -3.04 16.46
C PRO A 262 -29.18 -4.38 17.14
N THR A 263 -28.63 -5.46 16.58
CA THR A 263 -28.75 -6.80 17.15
C THR A 263 -27.42 -7.56 17.01
N ARG A 264 -27.29 -8.73 17.67
CA ARG A 264 -26.14 -9.62 17.48
C ARG A 264 -26.07 -10.23 16.06
N LYS A 265 -27.16 -10.17 15.30
CA LYS A 265 -27.27 -10.75 13.95
C LYS A 265 -27.04 -9.73 12.84
N LEU A 266 -27.30 -8.45 13.09
CA LEU A 266 -27.29 -7.42 12.06
C LEU A 266 -26.30 -6.31 12.44
N ALA A 267 -25.41 -5.98 11.52
CA ALA A 267 -24.48 -4.88 11.66
C ALA A 267 -24.35 -4.11 10.35
N PHE A 268 -24.28 -2.78 10.45
CA PHE A 268 -24.07 -1.85 9.34
C PHE A 268 -22.77 -1.09 9.52
N ASN A 269 -22.19 -0.65 8.41
CA ASN A 269 -21.08 0.27 8.39
C ASN A 269 -21.27 1.31 7.28
N ALA A 270 -20.80 2.52 7.52
CA ALA A 270 -20.67 3.57 6.52
C ALA A 270 -19.39 4.34 6.76
N GLY A 271 -18.70 4.75 5.71
CA GLY A 271 -17.44 5.49 5.82
C GLY A 271 -17.28 6.51 4.72
N ILE A 272 -16.55 7.58 5.03
CA ILE A 272 -16.11 8.58 4.08
C ILE A 272 -14.68 9.00 4.42
N ASP A 273 -13.81 9.00 3.42
CA ASP A 273 -12.42 9.43 3.49
C ASP A 273 -12.19 10.51 2.44
N TYR A 274 -11.66 11.65 2.86
CA TYR A 274 -11.22 12.73 1.98
C TYR A 274 -9.74 12.97 2.19
N ASN A 275 -8.96 12.90 1.11
CA ASN A 275 -7.53 13.23 1.12
C ASN A 275 -7.23 14.34 0.12
N HIS A 276 -6.46 15.33 0.57
CA HIS A 276 -5.87 16.36 -0.26
C HIS A 276 -4.36 16.38 -0.06
N LYS A 277 -3.63 16.04 -1.10
CA LYS A 277 -2.17 16.01 -1.11
C LYS A 277 -1.64 16.98 -2.16
N ILE A 278 -0.56 17.64 -1.82
CA ILE A 278 0.20 18.52 -2.70
C ILE A 278 1.64 18.02 -2.71
N THR A 279 2.23 17.94 -3.91
CA THR A 279 3.64 17.54 -4.10
C THR A 279 4.31 18.60 -4.96
N ASP A 280 5.42 19.13 -4.50
CA ASP A 280 6.19 20.11 -5.23
C ASP A 280 6.85 19.49 -6.48
N ARG A 281 6.92 20.22 -7.54
CA ARG A 281 7.59 19.81 -8.78
C ARG A 281 8.49 20.94 -9.30
N PRO A 282 9.59 21.23 -8.59
CA PRO A 282 10.46 22.36 -8.95
C PRO A 282 11.19 22.12 -10.27
N ASN A 283 11.60 23.19 -10.91
CA ASN A 283 12.59 23.16 -11.97
C ASN A 283 13.86 22.46 -11.49
N THR A 284 14.49 21.67 -12.34
CA THR A 284 15.64 20.83 -11.95
C THR A 284 16.97 21.37 -12.41
N VAL A 285 16.97 22.48 -13.15
CA VAL A 285 18.20 23.11 -13.66
C VAL A 285 18.30 24.51 -13.08
N PRO A 286 19.43 24.86 -12.42
CA PRO A 286 19.66 26.22 -11.96
C PRO A 286 19.63 27.21 -13.13
N ASP A 287 19.18 28.42 -12.89
CA ASP A 287 19.27 29.59 -13.79
C ASP A 287 18.59 29.46 -15.17
N ILE A 288 17.72 28.45 -15.39
CA ILE A 288 16.87 28.43 -16.57
C ILE A 288 15.61 29.24 -16.27
N SER A 289 15.56 30.47 -16.84
CA SER A 289 14.33 31.25 -16.91
C SER A 289 13.30 30.52 -17.80
N GLY A 290 12.10 30.35 -17.30
CA GLY A 290 11.00 29.66 -18.01
C GLY A 290 10.89 28.16 -17.72
N GLY A 291 11.51 27.67 -16.67
CA GLY A 291 11.21 26.35 -16.13
C GLY A 291 9.77 26.27 -15.63
N THR A 292 9.07 25.19 -15.95
CA THR A 292 7.69 24.97 -15.53
C THR A 292 7.66 24.46 -14.09
N ASP A 293 7.73 25.36 -13.13
CA ASP A 293 7.48 25.04 -11.73
C ASP A 293 5.96 24.93 -11.52
N TYR A 294 5.55 23.81 -10.97
CA TYR A 294 4.15 23.57 -10.62
C TYR A 294 4.03 22.64 -9.40
N GLU A 295 2.95 22.80 -8.67
CA GLU A 295 2.52 21.84 -7.68
C GLU A 295 1.62 20.79 -8.32
N MET A 296 1.83 19.50 -7.98
CA MET A 296 0.89 18.45 -8.31
C MET A 296 -0.14 18.35 -7.18
N ARG A 297 -1.40 18.57 -7.48
CA ARG A 297 -2.50 18.52 -6.52
C ARG A 297 -3.36 17.28 -6.71
N TYR A 298 -3.50 16.51 -5.64
CA TYR A 298 -4.28 15.29 -5.58
C TYR A 298 -5.47 15.50 -4.67
N LYS A 299 -6.66 15.10 -5.13
CA LYS A 299 -7.89 15.10 -4.34
C LYS A 299 -8.56 13.74 -4.48
N THR A 300 -8.82 13.09 -3.38
CA THR A 300 -9.54 11.82 -3.36
C THR A 300 -10.73 11.89 -2.44
N LEU A 301 -11.81 11.27 -2.85
CA LEU A 301 -13.01 11.09 -2.04
C LEU A 301 -13.44 9.62 -2.19
N ARG A 302 -13.34 8.88 -1.09
CA ARG A 302 -13.81 7.50 -1.00
C ARG A 302 -14.96 7.43 -0.01
N TRP A 303 -16.02 6.73 -0.36
CA TRP A 303 -17.05 6.39 0.59
C TRP A 303 -17.50 4.95 0.41
N ASN A 304 -17.93 4.35 1.48
CA ASN A 304 -18.45 3.00 1.49
C ASN A 304 -19.67 2.88 2.39
N VAL A 305 -20.58 1.99 2.02
CA VAL A 305 -21.70 1.57 2.83
C VAL A 305 -21.79 0.07 2.74
N GLY A 306 -22.03 -0.59 3.87
CA GLY A 306 -22.14 -2.03 3.89
C GLY A 306 -22.91 -2.55 5.09
N GLY A 307 -23.21 -3.84 5.03
CA GLY A 307 -23.89 -4.53 6.11
C GLY A 307 -23.64 -6.02 6.10
N ILE A 308 -23.76 -6.62 7.27
CA ILE A 308 -23.67 -8.06 7.45
C ILE A 308 -24.89 -8.56 8.23
N TYR A 309 -25.53 -9.60 7.70
CA TYR A 309 -26.56 -10.35 8.40
C TYR A 309 -26.07 -11.76 8.73
N LYS A 310 -26.08 -12.12 10.01
CA LYS A 310 -25.70 -13.43 10.53
C LYS A 310 -26.96 -14.26 10.76
N PHE A 311 -27.19 -15.27 9.94
CA PHE A 311 -28.25 -16.26 10.17
C PHE A 311 -28.00 -16.99 11.50
N ASN A 312 -26.72 -17.37 11.71
CA ASN A 312 -26.20 -17.99 12.92
C ASN A 312 -24.69 -17.73 13.04
N ALA A 313 -23.98 -18.39 13.97
CA ALA A 313 -22.54 -18.20 14.19
C ALA A 313 -21.66 -18.60 12.99
N LYS A 314 -22.18 -19.40 12.05
CA LYS A 314 -21.41 -19.99 10.93
C LYS A 314 -21.89 -19.52 9.56
N ASN A 315 -23.08 -18.96 9.49
CA ASN A 315 -23.73 -18.57 8.23
C ASN A 315 -24.03 -17.07 8.23
N SER A 316 -23.58 -16.37 7.21
CA SER A 316 -23.78 -14.91 7.08
C SER A 316 -23.86 -14.48 5.63
N LEU A 317 -24.53 -13.37 5.40
CA LEU A 317 -24.57 -12.63 4.16
C LEU A 317 -24.00 -11.23 4.39
N GLN A 318 -23.12 -10.77 3.51
CA GLN A 318 -22.50 -9.45 3.55
C GLN A 318 -22.73 -8.74 2.22
N ALA A 319 -23.09 -7.47 2.27
CA ALA A 319 -23.21 -6.61 1.09
C ALA A 319 -22.44 -5.31 1.35
N ASP A 320 -21.66 -4.88 0.37
CA ASP A 320 -20.88 -3.65 0.44
C ASP A 320 -20.94 -2.91 -0.89
N VAL A 321 -20.95 -1.59 -0.83
CA VAL A 321 -20.80 -0.67 -1.96
C VAL A 321 -19.70 0.32 -1.63
N THR A 322 -18.75 0.48 -2.54
CA THR A 322 -17.66 1.46 -2.41
C THR A 322 -17.62 2.33 -3.66
N VAL A 323 -17.43 3.62 -3.45
CA VAL A 323 -17.14 4.58 -4.54
C VAL A 323 -15.86 5.31 -4.22
N ASP A 324 -14.90 5.24 -5.13
CA ASP A 324 -13.63 5.92 -5.04
C ASP A 324 -13.51 6.94 -6.19
N ARG A 325 -13.25 8.20 -5.87
CA ARG A 325 -13.05 9.29 -6.81
C ARG A 325 -11.68 9.87 -6.61
N PHE A 326 -10.87 9.80 -7.64
CA PHE A 326 -9.51 10.32 -7.66
C PHE A 326 -9.41 11.43 -8.72
N ARG A 327 -8.69 12.49 -8.37
CA ARG A 327 -8.37 13.59 -9.30
C ARG A 327 -6.96 14.06 -9.03
N TYR A 328 -6.22 14.34 -10.09
CA TYR A 328 -5.01 15.12 -9.97
C TYR A 328 -4.86 16.11 -11.11
N GLY A 329 -4.11 17.17 -10.86
CA GLY A 329 -3.76 18.18 -11.82
C GLY A 329 -2.54 18.95 -11.38
N LYS A 330 -2.16 19.91 -12.19
CA LYS A 330 -1.02 20.81 -12.00
C LYS A 330 -1.53 22.19 -11.68
N GLU A 331 -0.94 22.87 -10.71
CA GLU A 331 -1.12 24.29 -10.47
C GLU A 331 0.22 24.98 -10.66
N TYR A 332 0.27 25.97 -11.53
CA TYR A 332 1.51 26.60 -11.93
C TYR A 332 1.93 27.69 -10.92
N ASP A 333 3.18 27.58 -10.45
CA ASP A 333 3.78 28.54 -9.50
C ASP A 333 4.56 29.65 -10.22
N VAL A 334 4.83 29.47 -11.52
CA VAL A 334 5.55 30.41 -12.39
C VAL A 334 4.74 30.64 -13.67
N ALA A 335 4.66 31.89 -14.12
CA ALA A 335 4.03 32.24 -15.40
C ALA A 335 4.87 31.69 -16.57
N THR A 336 4.20 31.15 -17.58
CA THR A 336 4.77 30.72 -18.87
C THR A 336 3.97 31.36 -20.00
N ASP A 337 4.39 31.18 -21.26
CA ASP A 337 3.64 31.65 -22.42
C ASP A 337 2.22 31.09 -22.49
N ALA A 338 1.99 29.90 -21.91
CA ALA A 338 0.71 29.18 -21.95
C ALA A 338 -0.12 29.27 -20.65
N TYR A 339 0.51 29.60 -19.51
CA TYR A 339 -0.14 29.57 -18.20
C TYR A 339 0.28 30.74 -17.32
N GLN A 340 -0.63 31.21 -16.46
CA GLN A 340 -0.35 32.20 -15.44
C GLN A 340 -0.16 31.56 -14.07
N ILE A 341 0.44 32.29 -13.11
CA ILE A 341 0.58 31.84 -11.73
C ILE A 341 -0.82 31.59 -11.15
N GLY A 342 -0.99 30.38 -10.58
CA GLY A 342 -2.25 29.92 -9.99
C GLY A 342 -3.18 29.21 -10.99
N ASP A 343 -2.84 29.15 -12.27
CA ASP A 343 -3.62 28.37 -13.23
C ASP A 343 -3.59 26.88 -12.88
N TYR A 344 -4.77 26.27 -12.87
CA TYR A 344 -4.94 24.86 -12.55
C TYR A 344 -5.36 24.04 -13.77
N LEU A 345 -4.47 23.15 -14.21
CA LEU A 345 -4.73 22.21 -15.29
C LEU A 345 -5.10 20.84 -14.72
N GLN A 346 -6.35 20.42 -14.91
CA GLN A 346 -6.81 19.08 -14.55
C GLN A 346 -6.21 18.03 -15.49
N SER A 347 -5.39 17.12 -14.97
CA SER A 347 -4.71 16.09 -15.77
C SER A 347 -5.49 14.77 -15.85
N LYS A 348 -6.04 14.28 -14.71
CA LYS A 348 -6.73 12.99 -14.67
C LYS A 348 -7.88 12.98 -13.66
N LYS A 349 -8.98 12.33 -14.01
CA LYS A 349 -10.10 11.99 -13.13
C LYS A 349 -10.38 10.49 -13.27
N GLN A 350 -10.45 9.80 -12.16
CA GLN A 350 -10.88 8.41 -12.12
C GLN A 350 -12.07 8.28 -11.16
N ARG A 351 -13.02 7.42 -11.52
CA ARG A 351 -14.12 6.99 -10.65
C ARG A 351 -14.23 5.49 -10.74
N ASN A 352 -14.16 4.84 -9.60
CA ASN A 352 -14.42 3.43 -9.45
C ASN A 352 -15.68 3.25 -8.57
N ILE A 353 -16.58 2.38 -8.99
CA ILE A 353 -17.73 1.93 -8.20
C ILE A 353 -17.61 0.42 -8.10
N GLU A 354 -17.63 -0.11 -6.88
CA GLU A 354 -17.56 -1.53 -6.59
C GLU A 354 -18.73 -1.93 -5.72
N GLN A 355 -19.45 -2.97 -6.13
CA GLN A 355 -20.52 -3.59 -5.37
C GLN A 355 -20.17 -5.05 -5.14
N GLN A 356 -20.26 -5.49 -3.90
CA GLN A 356 -19.95 -6.87 -3.52
C GLN A 356 -21.11 -7.47 -2.72
N LEU A 357 -21.51 -8.67 -3.08
CA LEU A 357 -22.41 -9.50 -2.29
C LEU A 357 -21.73 -10.83 -2.01
N LYS A 358 -21.57 -11.19 -0.73
CA LYS A 358 -20.84 -12.38 -0.29
C LYS A 358 -21.60 -13.15 0.78
N GLY A 359 -21.87 -14.42 0.51
CA GLY A 359 -22.39 -15.38 1.48
C GLY A 359 -21.27 -16.28 2.03
N ILE A 360 -21.29 -16.55 3.33
CA ILE A 360 -20.42 -17.51 4.00
C ILE A 360 -21.31 -18.54 4.67
N PHE A 361 -21.12 -19.82 4.33
CA PHE A 361 -21.98 -20.91 4.77
C PHE A 361 -21.18 -22.13 5.22
N GLN A 362 -21.64 -22.79 6.27
CA GLN A 362 -21.19 -24.14 6.61
C GLN A 362 -22.17 -25.16 6.01
N LEU A 363 -21.85 -25.67 4.82
CA LEU A 363 -22.73 -26.63 4.11
C LEU A 363 -22.51 -28.07 4.63
N LEU A 364 -21.29 -28.42 5.02
CA LEU A 364 -20.92 -29.73 5.53
C LEU A 364 -20.24 -29.60 6.91
N PRO A 365 -20.15 -30.66 7.73
CA PRO A 365 -19.35 -30.64 8.94
C PRO A 365 -17.89 -30.24 8.68
N LYS A 366 -17.36 -29.31 9.49
CA LYS A 366 -15.98 -28.78 9.36
C LYS A 366 -15.68 -28.16 7.99
N SER A 367 -16.71 -27.67 7.27
CA SER A 367 -16.53 -26.96 6.01
C SER A 367 -16.81 -25.46 6.15
N THR A 368 -16.31 -24.68 5.19
CA THR A 368 -16.69 -23.29 4.96
C THR A 368 -16.82 -23.07 3.46
N THR A 369 -18.00 -22.63 3.03
CA THR A 369 -18.28 -22.30 1.64
C THR A 369 -18.53 -20.81 1.52
N ILE A 370 -17.86 -20.14 0.59
CA ILE A 370 -18.06 -18.74 0.23
C ILE A 370 -18.64 -18.74 -1.18
N ILE A 371 -19.68 -17.96 -1.38
CA ILE A 371 -20.27 -17.70 -2.70
C ILE A 371 -20.48 -16.19 -2.79
N GLY A 372 -20.10 -15.59 -3.90
CA GLY A 372 -20.29 -14.17 -4.03
C GLY A 372 -20.36 -13.70 -5.48
N THR A 373 -20.74 -12.44 -5.61
CA THR A 373 -20.73 -11.69 -6.87
C THR A 373 -20.16 -10.31 -6.62
N ASP A 374 -19.36 -9.85 -7.57
CA ASP A 374 -18.80 -8.50 -7.59
C ASP A 374 -19.22 -7.83 -8.89
N TRP A 375 -19.62 -6.57 -8.81
CA TRP A 375 -19.79 -5.70 -9.96
C TRP A 375 -18.92 -4.47 -9.79
N ARG A 376 -18.19 -4.10 -10.85
CA ARG A 376 -17.29 -2.96 -10.85
C ARG A 376 -17.49 -2.10 -12.10
N LEU A 377 -17.45 -0.79 -11.92
CA LEU A 377 -17.41 0.20 -12.98
C LEU A 377 -16.19 1.09 -12.78
N ASP A 378 -15.32 1.12 -13.77
CA ASP A 378 -14.16 1.99 -13.85
C ASP A 378 -14.39 3.07 -14.92
N LYS A 379 -14.21 4.35 -14.55
CA LYS A 379 -14.26 5.48 -15.49
C LYS A 379 -12.99 6.29 -15.41
N LEU A 380 -12.38 6.54 -16.57
CA LEU A 380 -11.19 7.35 -16.73
C LEU A 380 -11.48 8.54 -17.66
N VAL A 381 -11.15 9.74 -17.17
CA VAL A 381 -11.05 10.96 -17.98
C VAL A 381 -9.63 11.49 -17.80
N ALA A 382 -8.85 11.56 -18.87
CA ALA A 382 -7.50 12.09 -18.86
C ALA A 382 -7.32 13.09 -19.98
N THR A 383 -6.89 14.31 -19.63
CA THR A 383 -6.67 15.42 -20.59
C THR A 383 -5.44 15.11 -21.46
N SER A 384 -4.36 14.65 -20.84
CA SER A 384 -3.22 14.09 -21.57
C SER A 384 -3.60 12.71 -22.12
N GLY A 385 -3.79 12.59 -23.41
CA GLY A 385 -4.17 11.36 -24.09
C GLY A 385 -5.64 11.31 -24.52
N ASN A 386 -6.39 12.42 -24.35
CA ASN A 386 -7.77 12.58 -24.82
C ASN A 386 -8.70 11.40 -24.47
N ILE A 387 -8.59 10.88 -23.23
CA ILE A 387 -9.35 9.70 -22.78
C ILE A 387 -10.62 10.16 -22.07
N ASN A 388 -11.76 9.61 -22.48
CA ASN A 388 -13.02 9.65 -21.74
C ASN A 388 -13.74 8.30 -21.94
N GLN A 389 -13.31 7.31 -21.14
CA GLN A 389 -13.74 5.93 -21.33
C GLN A 389 -14.21 5.33 -20.00
N GLU A 390 -15.08 4.34 -20.10
CA GLU A 390 -15.52 3.54 -18.97
C GLU A 390 -15.59 2.06 -19.35
N ALA A 391 -15.45 1.19 -18.37
CA ALA A 391 -15.60 -0.24 -18.51
C ALA A 391 -16.22 -0.84 -17.25
N TYR A 392 -17.05 -1.87 -17.42
CA TYR A 392 -17.60 -2.64 -16.32
C TYR A 392 -17.10 -4.08 -16.34
N ASP A 393 -17.10 -4.65 -15.15
CA ASP A 393 -16.76 -6.04 -14.88
C ASP A 393 -17.80 -6.63 -13.93
N LEU A 394 -18.35 -7.80 -14.28
CA LEU A 394 -19.26 -8.58 -13.44
C LEU A 394 -18.62 -9.93 -13.17
N ALA A 395 -18.55 -10.33 -11.91
CA ALA A 395 -17.94 -11.59 -11.56
C ALA A 395 -18.79 -12.41 -10.60
N TYR A 396 -18.71 -13.73 -10.76
CA TYR A 396 -19.23 -14.71 -9.82
C TYR A 396 -18.06 -15.55 -9.29
N TYR A 397 -18.02 -15.79 -7.97
CA TYR A 397 -16.98 -16.61 -7.38
C TYR A 397 -17.55 -17.55 -6.31
N ALA A 398 -16.89 -18.68 -6.19
CA ALA A 398 -17.17 -19.65 -5.15
C ALA A 398 -15.86 -20.24 -4.60
N GLN A 399 -15.80 -20.48 -3.30
CA GLN A 399 -14.71 -21.16 -2.63
C GLN A 399 -15.26 -22.11 -1.60
N HIS A 400 -14.78 -23.35 -1.59
CA HIS A 400 -15.12 -24.35 -0.59
C HIS A 400 -13.86 -24.82 0.13
N GLU A 401 -13.86 -24.77 1.45
CA GLU A 401 -12.84 -25.33 2.33
C GLU A 401 -13.45 -26.49 3.09
N GLN A 402 -12.78 -27.63 3.06
CA GLN A 402 -13.16 -28.82 3.81
C GLN A 402 -11.99 -29.33 4.65
N ARG A 403 -12.26 -29.77 5.88
CA ARG A 403 -11.29 -30.34 6.81
C ARG A 403 -11.64 -31.76 7.18
N TRP A 404 -10.61 -32.60 7.21
CA TRP A 404 -10.71 -34.00 7.61
C TRP A 404 -9.66 -34.30 8.67
N ASN A 405 -10.00 -35.10 9.65
CA ASN A 405 -9.02 -35.70 10.55
C ASN A 405 -8.42 -36.93 9.85
N ILE A 406 -7.11 -36.98 9.67
CA ILE A 406 -6.38 -38.08 9.02
C ILE A 406 -5.23 -38.50 9.95
N GLY A 407 -5.36 -39.68 10.56
CA GLY A 407 -4.45 -40.12 11.61
C GLY A 407 -4.43 -39.17 12.79
N SER A 408 -3.24 -38.74 13.22
CA SER A 408 -3.02 -37.75 14.28
C SER A 408 -3.05 -36.31 13.79
N GLY A 409 -3.25 -36.09 12.49
CA GLY A 409 -3.24 -34.77 11.86
C GLY A 409 -4.59 -34.35 11.31
N THR A 410 -4.59 -33.16 10.70
CA THR A 410 -5.75 -32.59 10.00
C THR A 410 -5.34 -32.21 8.58
N ALA A 411 -6.05 -32.76 7.59
CA ALA A 411 -5.95 -32.31 6.21
C ALA A 411 -7.01 -31.23 5.94
N THR A 412 -6.63 -30.20 5.22
CA THR A 412 -7.52 -29.14 4.75
C THR A 412 -7.33 -28.98 3.26
N ALA A 413 -8.43 -28.98 2.50
CA ALA A 413 -8.43 -28.66 1.08
C ALA A 413 -9.32 -27.44 0.86
N THR A 414 -8.83 -26.49 0.08
CA THR A 414 -9.57 -25.32 -0.38
C THR A 414 -9.59 -25.32 -1.90
N ILE A 415 -10.77 -25.29 -2.49
CA ILE A 415 -10.97 -25.16 -3.94
C ILE A 415 -11.76 -23.87 -4.16
N GLY A 416 -11.23 -22.99 -4.99
CA GLY A 416 -11.86 -21.72 -5.34
C GLY A 416 -11.92 -21.54 -6.85
N THR A 417 -12.90 -20.81 -7.30
CA THR A 417 -13.06 -20.43 -8.71
C THR A 417 -13.75 -19.09 -8.80
N ARG A 418 -13.38 -18.34 -9.84
CA ARG A 418 -14.02 -17.09 -10.19
C ARG A 418 -14.19 -17.04 -11.71
N TYR A 419 -15.29 -16.46 -12.13
CA TYR A 419 -15.63 -16.22 -13.52
C TYR A 419 -16.00 -14.75 -13.69
N ASP A 420 -15.19 -14.03 -14.46
CA ASP A 420 -15.33 -12.60 -14.72
C ASP A 420 -15.88 -12.37 -16.13
N PHE A 421 -16.82 -11.45 -16.27
CA PHE A 421 -17.39 -10.96 -17.53
C PHE A 421 -16.97 -9.50 -17.70
N HIS A 422 -15.89 -9.27 -18.41
CA HIS A 422 -15.37 -7.94 -18.62
C HIS A 422 -15.82 -7.36 -19.96
N GLN A 423 -16.28 -6.10 -19.96
CA GLN A 423 -16.81 -5.43 -21.16
C GLN A 423 -15.87 -5.48 -22.37
N ASN A 424 -14.57 -5.27 -22.17
CA ASN A 424 -13.60 -5.14 -23.25
C ASN A 424 -12.93 -6.48 -23.62
N PHE A 425 -12.86 -7.44 -22.68
CA PHE A 425 -12.02 -8.65 -22.84
C PHE A 425 -12.80 -9.95 -22.73
N GLY A 426 -14.13 -9.88 -22.60
CA GLY A 426 -14.96 -11.07 -22.48
C GLY A 426 -14.73 -11.83 -21.18
N ASN A 427 -14.67 -13.13 -21.26
CA ASN A 427 -14.79 -14.04 -20.12
C ASN A 427 -13.43 -14.53 -19.63
N HIS A 428 -13.24 -14.53 -18.29
CA HIS A 428 -12.04 -15.07 -17.66
C HIS A 428 -12.39 -16.01 -16.51
N PHE A 429 -11.71 -17.16 -16.50
CA PHE A 429 -11.86 -18.19 -15.47
C PHE A 429 -10.56 -18.34 -14.68
N THR A 430 -10.63 -18.19 -13.35
CA THR A 430 -9.48 -18.25 -12.46
C THR A 430 -9.67 -19.28 -11.36
N PRO A 431 -9.13 -20.50 -11.50
CA PRO A 431 -9.18 -21.54 -10.48
C PRO A 431 -8.08 -21.37 -9.44
N LYS A 432 -8.34 -21.90 -8.24
CA LYS A 432 -7.41 -22.03 -7.12
C LYS A 432 -7.59 -23.36 -6.42
N VAL A 433 -6.48 -23.99 -6.05
CA VAL A 433 -6.46 -25.17 -5.17
C VAL A 433 -5.37 -24.97 -4.13
N SER A 434 -5.72 -25.13 -2.86
CA SER A 434 -4.76 -25.12 -1.76
C SER A 434 -4.99 -26.34 -0.87
N LEU A 435 -3.91 -27.06 -0.58
CA LEU A 435 -3.90 -28.24 0.29
C LEU A 435 -3.01 -27.94 1.49
N MET A 436 -3.44 -28.38 2.67
CA MET A 436 -2.65 -28.29 3.90
C MET A 436 -2.78 -29.58 4.70
N TYR A 437 -1.67 -30.05 5.24
CA TYR A 437 -1.64 -31.08 6.26
C TYR A 437 -0.99 -30.54 7.53
N SER A 438 -1.72 -30.59 8.63
CA SER A 438 -1.32 -30.09 9.94
C SER A 438 -1.08 -31.24 10.89
N LEU A 439 0.13 -31.32 11.47
CA LEU A 439 0.52 -32.30 12.48
C LEU A 439 1.18 -31.58 13.66
N GLY A 440 0.45 -31.46 14.77
CA GLY A 440 0.91 -30.73 15.94
C GLY A 440 1.30 -29.27 15.60
N PRO A 441 2.57 -28.88 15.78
CA PRO A 441 3.06 -27.54 15.44
C PRO A 441 3.41 -27.37 13.95
N VAL A 442 3.46 -28.45 13.17
CA VAL A 442 3.91 -28.43 11.77
C VAL A 442 2.73 -28.32 10.82
N ASN A 443 2.87 -27.44 9.82
CA ASN A 443 1.96 -27.34 8.69
C ASN A 443 2.76 -27.47 7.38
N LEU A 444 2.29 -28.32 6.48
CA LEU A 444 2.78 -28.43 5.11
C LEU A 444 1.67 -27.94 4.18
N ARG A 445 1.98 -27.04 3.25
CA ARG A 445 1.01 -26.48 2.32
C ARG A 445 1.50 -26.54 0.89
N ALA A 446 0.56 -26.79 -0.02
CA ALA A 446 0.76 -26.70 -1.46
C ALA A 446 -0.37 -25.84 -2.05
N THR A 447 -0.04 -24.87 -2.88
CA THR A 447 -1.01 -23.96 -3.50
C THR A 447 -0.74 -23.86 -4.99
N TYR A 448 -1.82 -23.98 -5.78
CA TYR A 448 -1.89 -23.54 -7.17
C TYR A 448 -2.97 -22.45 -7.25
N SER A 449 -2.67 -21.36 -7.96
CA SER A 449 -3.64 -20.31 -8.22
C SER A 449 -3.38 -19.67 -9.59
N ALA A 450 -4.42 -19.61 -10.41
CA ALA A 450 -4.41 -18.78 -11.62
C ALA A 450 -4.72 -17.32 -11.25
N GLY A 451 -4.20 -16.40 -12.06
CA GLY A 451 -4.49 -14.99 -11.96
C GLY A 451 -4.61 -14.36 -13.33
N PHE A 452 -5.27 -13.22 -13.41
CA PHE A 452 -5.30 -12.40 -14.59
C PHE A 452 -5.26 -10.92 -14.26
N ARG A 453 -4.89 -10.10 -15.24
CA ARG A 453 -4.99 -8.65 -15.20
C ARG A 453 -5.59 -8.13 -16.51
N ALA A 454 -6.69 -7.44 -16.42
CA ALA A 454 -7.27 -6.70 -17.54
C ALA A 454 -6.38 -5.48 -17.85
N PRO A 455 -6.06 -5.18 -19.13
CA PRO A 455 -5.41 -3.93 -19.49
C PRO A 455 -6.21 -2.71 -19.01
N GLY A 456 -5.48 -1.69 -18.51
CA GLY A 456 -6.09 -0.45 -18.04
C GLY A 456 -6.70 0.38 -19.18
N LEU A 457 -7.65 1.26 -18.85
CA LEU A 457 -8.25 2.16 -19.85
C LEU A 457 -7.23 3.09 -20.49
N ASP A 458 -6.16 3.44 -19.79
CA ASP A 458 -5.03 4.18 -20.34
C ASP A 458 -4.20 3.33 -21.31
N GLU A 459 -3.94 2.05 -21.00
CA GLU A 459 -3.23 1.13 -21.92
C GLU A 459 -4.00 0.87 -23.22
N LEU A 460 -5.34 0.92 -23.17
CA LEU A 460 -6.20 0.68 -24.34
C LEU A 460 -6.41 1.92 -25.21
N TYR A 461 -6.56 3.10 -24.59
CA TYR A 461 -7.08 4.29 -25.25
C TYR A 461 -6.13 5.48 -25.24
N TYR A 462 -4.88 5.30 -24.83
CA TYR A 462 -3.91 6.40 -24.81
C TYR A 462 -3.68 6.96 -26.21
N HIS A 463 -3.77 8.27 -26.35
CA HIS A 463 -3.48 8.99 -27.56
C HIS A 463 -2.81 10.29 -27.14
N TYR A 464 -1.48 10.23 -27.02
CA TYR A 464 -0.73 11.24 -26.29
C TYR A 464 0.43 11.77 -27.10
N PHE A 465 0.42 13.11 -27.25
CA PHE A 465 1.56 13.89 -27.70
C PHE A 465 1.97 14.85 -26.61
N SER A 466 3.25 14.99 -26.38
CA SER A 466 3.81 16.01 -25.49
C SER A 466 5.23 16.36 -25.88
N VAL A 467 5.65 17.53 -25.47
CA VAL A 467 7.05 17.95 -25.57
C VAL A 467 7.62 18.04 -24.17
N ASN A 468 8.60 17.21 -23.87
CA ASN A 468 9.29 17.18 -22.59
C ASN A 468 10.72 17.67 -22.77
N ARG A 469 11.06 18.84 -22.21
CA ARG A 469 12.39 19.43 -22.34
C ARG A 469 12.86 19.55 -23.80
N GLY A 470 11.96 19.97 -24.69
CA GLY A 470 12.24 20.13 -26.13
C GLY A 470 12.30 18.84 -26.94
N LYS A 471 12.08 17.67 -26.33
CA LYS A 471 11.94 16.39 -27.05
C LYS A 471 10.48 15.99 -27.14
N PRO A 472 9.93 15.80 -28.34
CA PRO A 472 8.60 15.27 -28.55
C PRO A 472 8.52 13.82 -28.10
N GLN A 473 7.37 13.45 -27.54
CA GLN A 473 7.04 12.09 -27.11
C GLN A 473 5.63 11.75 -27.53
N ILE A 474 5.48 10.64 -28.25
CA ILE A 474 4.19 10.13 -28.69
C ILE A 474 3.98 8.74 -28.09
N THR A 475 2.79 8.49 -27.58
CA THR A 475 2.39 7.18 -27.07
C THR A 475 0.96 6.86 -27.47
N PHE A 476 0.77 5.69 -28.06
CA PHE A 476 -0.54 5.14 -28.39
C PHE A 476 -0.92 3.99 -27.44
N GLY A 477 -2.20 3.97 -27.06
CA GLY A 477 -2.85 2.78 -26.53
C GLY A 477 -3.08 1.74 -27.63
N ASN A 478 -3.53 0.56 -27.22
CA ASN A 478 -3.87 -0.48 -28.16
C ASN A 478 -5.15 -1.20 -27.68
N ARG A 479 -6.21 -1.12 -28.49
CA ARG A 479 -7.51 -1.74 -28.18
C ARG A 479 -7.51 -3.26 -28.33
N ASP A 480 -6.51 -3.82 -29.04
CA ASP A 480 -6.37 -5.26 -29.29
C ASP A 480 -5.58 -5.98 -28.19
N LEU A 481 -5.25 -5.28 -27.09
CA LEU A 481 -4.58 -5.90 -25.96
C LEU A 481 -5.42 -7.01 -25.35
N SER A 482 -4.78 -8.14 -25.11
CA SER A 482 -5.33 -9.26 -24.34
C SER A 482 -4.98 -9.15 -22.86
N PRO A 483 -5.80 -9.70 -21.95
CA PRO A 483 -5.47 -9.78 -20.56
C PRO A 483 -4.20 -10.59 -20.28
N GLU A 484 -3.38 -10.10 -19.38
CA GLU A 484 -2.23 -10.81 -18.84
C GLU A 484 -2.72 -11.97 -17.96
N LYS A 485 -2.06 -13.12 -18.03
CA LYS A 485 -2.43 -14.33 -17.27
C LYS A 485 -1.27 -14.80 -16.43
N SER A 486 -1.54 -15.40 -15.28
CA SER A 486 -0.50 -16.00 -14.46
C SER A 486 -0.88 -17.36 -13.91
N ASN A 487 0.15 -18.18 -13.69
CA ASN A 487 0.06 -19.46 -13.01
C ASN A 487 1.07 -19.46 -11.85
N TYR A 488 0.56 -19.45 -10.63
CA TYR A 488 1.33 -19.43 -9.41
C TYR A 488 1.31 -20.78 -8.72
N PHE A 489 2.48 -21.29 -8.38
CA PHE A 489 2.68 -22.52 -7.60
C PHE A 489 3.53 -22.21 -6.38
N ALA A 490 3.16 -22.70 -5.21
CA ALA A 490 3.92 -22.55 -3.99
C ALA A 490 3.86 -23.78 -3.10
N LEU A 491 4.99 -24.08 -2.47
CA LEU A 491 5.12 -25.06 -1.38
C LEU A 491 5.59 -24.34 -0.13
N ASN A 492 4.96 -24.60 0.99
CA ASN A 492 5.27 -23.97 2.28
C ASN A 492 5.37 -25.04 3.37
N ALA A 493 6.44 -24.96 4.16
CA ALA A 493 6.58 -25.67 5.41
C ALA A 493 6.64 -24.68 6.56
N GLU A 494 5.82 -24.88 7.58
CA GLU A 494 5.72 -24.01 8.75
C GLU A 494 5.79 -24.83 10.03
N TYR A 495 6.58 -24.35 10.98
CA TYR A 495 6.56 -24.77 12.38
C TYR A 495 6.04 -23.62 13.23
N ARG A 496 4.97 -23.83 14.01
CA ARG A 496 4.32 -22.75 14.76
C ARG A 496 3.86 -23.22 16.15
N THR A 497 4.39 -22.54 17.16
CA THR A 497 4.01 -22.64 18.57
C THR A 497 3.70 -21.23 19.11
N ASP A 498 3.40 -21.09 20.38
CA ASP A 498 3.19 -19.79 21.03
C ASP A 498 4.52 -19.01 21.21
N LYS A 499 5.67 -19.70 21.15
CA LYS A 499 6.98 -19.08 21.33
C LYS A 499 7.77 -18.90 20.05
N LEU A 500 7.54 -19.74 19.04
CA LEU A 500 8.30 -19.77 17.80
C LEU A 500 7.38 -20.00 16.61
N ALA A 501 7.50 -19.15 15.61
CA ALA A 501 6.96 -19.36 14.28
C ALA A 501 8.09 -19.28 13.26
N ALA A 502 8.31 -20.36 12.51
CA ALA A 502 9.29 -20.43 11.44
C ALA A 502 8.63 -20.99 10.18
N SER A 503 8.89 -20.40 9.03
CA SER A 503 8.36 -20.91 7.76
C SER A 503 9.33 -20.72 6.62
N VAL A 504 9.27 -21.68 5.67
CA VAL A 504 9.95 -21.60 4.38
C VAL A 504 8.92 -21.77 3.28
N THR A 505 8.93 -20.88 2.29
CA THR A 505 8.06 -20.93 1.12
C THR A 505 8.90 -20.87 -0.15
N GLY A 506 8.81 -21.89 -0.99
CA GLY A 506 9.30 -21.86 -2.37
C GLY A 506 8.15 -21.58 -3.33
N TYR A 507 8.35 -20.70 -4.33
CA TYR A 507 7.29 -20.36 -5.28
C TYR A 507 7.82 -20.12 -6.70
N ILE A 508 6.91 -20.30 -7.67
CA ILE A 508 7.09 -19.95 -9.07
C ILE A 508 5.80 -19.28 -9.55
N ASN A 509 5.92 -18.12 -10.19
CA ASN A 509 4.83 -17.42 -10.87
C ASN A 509 5.20 -17.21 -12.35
N ARG A 510 4.45 -17.81 -13.27
CA ARG A 510 4.63 -17.67 -14.70
C ARG A 510 3.55 -16.77 -15.24
N ILE A 511 3.96 -15.70 -15.94
CA ILE A 511 3.05 -14.70 -16.50
C ILE A 511 3.18 -14.78 -18.03
N SER A 512 2.04 -14.79 -18.73
CA SER A 512 1.96 -14.70 -20.18
C SER A 512 1.19 -13.45 -20.60
N ASP A 513 1.39 -13.05 -21.85
CA ASP A 513 0.70 -11.93 -22.49
C ASP A 513 0.93 -10.58 -21.74
N MET A 514 2.12 -10.38 -21.16
CA MET A 514 2.43 -9.16 -20.38
C MET A 514 2.27 -7.90 -21.25
N VAL A 515 1.53 -6.93 -20.76
CA VAL A 515 1.38 -5.63 -21.44
C VAL A 515 2.62 -4.78 -21.18
N VAL A 516 3.31 -4.44 -22.23
CA VAL A 516 4.52 -3.61 -22.23
C VAL A 516 4.35 -2.43 -23.17
N ARG A 517 5.08 -1.32 -22.86
CA ARG A 517 5.25 -0.22 -23.79
C ARG A 517 6.48 -0.50 -24.64
N GLN A 518 6.30 -0.59 -25.94
CA GLN A 518 7.37 -0.76 -26.90
C GLN A 518 7.62 0.54 -27.65
N ASP A 519 8.89 0.92 -27.75
CA ASP A 519 9.33 2.00 -28.61
C ASP A 519 9.55 1.48 -30.03
N ILE A 520 9.06 2.23 -31.01
CA ILE A 520 9.17 1.95 -32.46
C ILE A 520 9.95 3.10 -33.07
N ASP A 521 11.04 2.79 -33.76
CA ASP A 521 11.82 3.77 -34.49
C ASP A 521 11.01 4.33 -35.65
N ILE A 522 11.19 5.61 -35.97
CA ILE A 522 10.43 6.32 -36.97
C ILE A 522 11.08 6.14 -38.35
N ASP A 523 10.25 5.80 -39.32
CA ASP A 523 10.50 5.86 -40.75
C ASP A 523 9.64 6.95 -41.43
N GLU A 524 9.85 7.19 -42.72
CA GLU A 524 9.10 8.24 -43.47
C GLU A 524 7.58 8.00 -43.46
N ASN A 525 7.13 6.77 -43.49
CA ASN A 525 5.70 6.43 -43.48
C ASN A 525 5.07 6.69 -42.10
N SER A 526 5.75 6.26 -41.04
CA SER A 526 5.30 6.51 -39.66
C SER A 526 5.32 7.99 -39.31
N LEU A 527 6.31 8.76 -39.81
CA LEU A 527 6.35 10.21 -39.59
C LEU A 527 5.17 10.91 -40.28
N ALA A 528 4.83 10.53 -41.51
CA ALA A 528 3.67 11.07 -42.23
C ALA A 528 2.36 10.79 -41.48
N MET A 529 2.16 9.54 -41.02
CA MET A 529 1.02 9.16 -40.19
C MET A 529 0.96 9.98 -38.89
N LEU A 530 2.09 10.17 -38.21
CA LEU A 530 2.14 10.90 -36.92
C LEU A 530 1.85 12.41 -37.09
N ARG A 531 2.22 13.01 -38.24
CA ARG A 531 1.87 14.40 -38.58
C ARG A 531 0.38 14.56 -38.86
N GLU A 532 -0.26 13.57 -39.47
CA GLU A 532 -1.72 13.56 -39.67
C GLU A 532 -2.47 13.40 -38.35
N GLU A 533 -1.97 12.53 -37.48
CA GLU A 533 -2.61 12.20 -36.20
C GLU A 533 -2.41 13.31 -35.13
N PHE A 534 -1.31 14.07 -35.22
CA PHE A 534 -0.98 15.17 -34.30
C PHE A 534 -0.65 16.47 -35.07
N PRO A 535 -1.67 17.13 -35.65
CA PRO A 535 -1.47 18.34 -36.46
C PRO A 535 -0.88 19.53 -35.66
N GLU A 536 -0.93 19.47 -34.33
CA GLU A 536 -0.27 20.43 -33.47
C GLU A 536 1.25 20.28 -33.37
N MET A 537 1.82 19.20 -33.91
CA MET A 537 3.26 18.94 -33.92
C MET A 537 3.93 19.84 -34.97
N THR A 538 4.89 20.67 -34.54
CA THR A 538 5.64 21.52 -35.47
C THR A 538 6.70 20.73 -36.26
N ASP A 539 7.19 21.28 -37.35
CA ASP A 539 8.25 20.63 -38.16
C ASP A 539 9.51 20.40 -37.35
N ASP A 540 9.95 21.36 -36.53
CA ASP A 540 11.09 21.22 -35.61
C ASP A 540 10.91 20.08 -34.57
N GLN A 541 9.68 19.85 -34.14
CA GLN A 541 9.35 18.75 -33.25
C GLN A 541 9.34 17.41 -34.00
N ALA A 542 8.81 17.37 -35.20
CA ALA A 542 8.81 16.20 -36.05
C ALA A 542 10.25 15.74 -36.40
N ASP A 543 11.14 16.69 -36.71
CA ASP A 543 12.56 16.41 -37.01
C ASP A 543 13.34 15.86 -35.79
N LYS A 544 12.89 16.22 -34.58
CA LYS A 544 13.47 15.73 -33.30
C LYS A 544 12.86 14.41 -32.79
N LEU A 545 11.84 13.89 -33.46
CA LEU A 545 11.14 12.68 -33.05
C LEU A 545 11.86 11.45 -33.60
N GLU A 546 12.58 10.72 -32.74
CA GLU A 546 13.34 9.53 -33.11
C GLU A 546 12.49 8.25 -33.07
N ARG A 547 11.49 8.22 -32.18
CA ARG A 547 10.65 7.06 -31.91
C ARG A 547 9.29 7.43 -31.31
N TYR A 548 8.30 6.58 -31.48
CA TYR A 548 7.03 6.62 -30.77
C TYR A 548 6.80 5.30 -30.01
N SER A 549 5.90 5.33 -29.03
CA SER A 549 5.62 4.16 -28.17
C SER A 549 4.22 3.63 -28.41
N VAL A 550 4.06 2.30 -28.38
CA VAL A 550 2.77 1.62 -28.47
C VAL A 550 2.68 0.55 -27.39
N TYR A 551 1.50 0.41 -26.76
CA TYR A 551 1.24 -0.71 -25.86
C TYR A 551 0.98 -1.99 -26.65
N ARG A 552 1.60 -3.10 -26.25
CA ARG A 552 1.34 -4.42 -26.81
C ARG A 552 1.54 -5.52 -25.77
N ASN A 553 0.97 -6.70 -26.04
CA ASN A 553 1.31 -7.88 -25.27
C ASN A 553 2.72 -8.35 -25.64
N SER A 554 3.55 -8.58 -24.64
CA SER A 554 4.87 -9.23 -24.74
C SER A 554 4.72 -10.71 -24.42
N ASP A 555 5.80 -11.48 -24.64
CA ASP A 555 5.71 -12.93 -24.59
C ASP A 555 5.50 -13.47 -23.17
N ARG A 556 6.49 -13.39 -22.27
CA ARG A 556 6.42 -14.07 -20.95
C ARG A 556 7.20 -13.36 -19.86
N GLY A 557 6.78 -13.62 -18.60
CA GLY A 557 7.53 -13.28 -17.40
C GLY A 557 7.60 -14.47 -16.44
N ASP A 558 8.77 -14.68 -15.84
CA ASP A 558 9.00 -15.68 -14.80
C ASP A 558 9.46 -15.00 -13.52
N VAL A 559 8.78 -15.29 -12.41
CA VAL A 559 9.22 -14.93 -11.08
C VAL A 559 9.29 -16.18 -10.21
N LYS A 560 10.44 -16.46 -9.65
CA LYS A 560 10.63 -17.58 -8.72
C LYS A 560 11.41 -17.11 -7.50
N GLY A 561 11.15 -17.73 -6.36
CA GLY A 561 11.82 -17.33 -5.14
C GLY A 561 11.67 -18.28 -3.97
N VAL A 562 12.41 -17.95 -2.93
CA VAL A 562 12.35 -18.62 -1.62
C VAL A 562 12.21 -17.54 -0.56
N GLN A 563 11.27 -17.72 0.34
CA GLN A 563 11.04 -16.86 1.50
C GLN A 563 11.25 -17.64 2.77
N VAL A 564 12.01 -17.08 3.71
CA VAL A 564 12.21 -17.62 5.04
C VAL A 564 11.74 -16.59 6.05
N ASN A 565 10.84 -16.98 6.95
CA ASN A 565 10.35 -16.09 8.00
C ASN A 565 10.50 -16.78 9.34
N VAL A 566 11.07 -16.07 10.32
CA VAL A 566 11.22 -16.52 11.69
C VAL A 566 10.75 -15.44 12.64
N SER A 567 9.92 -15.78 13.60
CA SER A 567 9.49 -14.88 14.69
C SER A 567 9.50 -15.67 15.98
N ALA A 568 10.16 -15.15 17.01
CA ALA A 568 10.31 -15.81 18.29
C ALA A 568 10.01 -14.87 19.46
N ASN A 569 9.17 -15.33 20.39
CA ASN A 569 9.02 -14.78 21.72
C ASN A 569 10.01 -15.51 22.63
N LEU A 570 11.16 -14.87 22.95
CA LEU A 570 12.26 -15.56 23.63
C LEU A 570 12.05 -15.57 25.13
N PHE A 571 12.47 -14.53 25.85
CA PHE A 571 12.39 -14.47 27.31
C PHE A 571 12.08 -13.05 27.76
N HIS A 572 11.37 -12.90 28.88
CA HIS A 572 11.18 -11.63 29.61
C HIS A 572 10.87 -10.41 28.72
N GLY A 573 9.97 -10.58 27.72
CA GLY A 573 9.58 -9.49 26.82
C GLY A 573 10.55 -9.24 25.66
N PHE A 574 11.51 -10.14 25.40
CA PHE A 574 12.38 -10.05 24.24
C PHE A 574 11.81 -10.85 23.07
N ASN A 575 11.57 -10.16 21.95
CA ASN A 575 11.06 -10.73 20.70
C ASN A 575 12.06 -10.51 19.56
N LEU A 576 12.20 -11.50 18.71
CA LEU A 576 13.06 -11.44 17.51
C LEU A 576 12.24 -11.81 16.29
N SER A 577 12.39 -11.04 15.21
CA SER A 577 11.91 -11.42 13.89
C SER A 577 13.02 -11.28 12.86
N ALA A 578 13.13 -12.28 11.96
CA ALA A 578 14.05 -12.26 10.84
C ALA A 578 13.35 -12.82 9.61
N ASN A 579 13.39 -12.08 8.52
CA ASN A 579 12.76 -12.47 7.28
C ASN A 579 13.78 -12.31 6.16
N TYR A 580 13.83 -13.28 5.27
CA TYR A 580 14.72 -13.28 4.11
C TYR A 580 13.96 -13.70 2.86
N VAL A 581 14.25 -13.05 1.76
CA VAL A 581 13.70 -13.39 0.44
C VAL A 581 14.80 -13.43 -0.59
N TRP A 582 14.87 -14.53 -1.31
CA TRP A 582 15.56 -14.63 -2.57
C TRP A 582 14.53 -14.60 -3.70
N THR A 583 14.68 -13.70 -4.68
CA THR A 583 13.77 -13.54 -5.82
C THR A 583 14.56 -13.49 -7.13
N TYR A 584 14.15 -14.27 -8.10
CA TYR A 584 14.65 -14.19 -9.47
C TYR A 584 13.50 -13.89 -10.41
N ALA A 585 13.44 -12.64 -10.91
CA ALA A 585 12.41 -12.15 -11.81
C ALA A 585 13.04 -11.81 -13.17
N ARG A 586 12.43 -12.29 -14.25
CA ARG A 586 12.89 -12.05 -15.63
C ARG A 586 11.70 -11.93 -16.59
N THR A 587 11.93 -11.27 -17.71
CA THR A 587 10.98 -11.16 -18.82
C THR A 587 11.63 -11.64 -20.11
N GLN A 588 10.83 -12.21 -21.00
CA GLN A 588 11.23 -12.62 -22.34
C GLN A 588 10.78 -11.56 -23.35
N SER A 589 11.62 -11.28 -24.35
CA SER A 589 11.26 -10.48 -25.52
C SER A 589 11.85 -11.20 -26.74
N GLY A 590 11.01 -11.73 -27.59
CA GLY A 590 11.42 -12.71 -28.60
C GLY A 590 12.07 -13.92 -27.93
N ASP A 591 13.28 -14.30 -28.37
CA ASP A 591 14.03 -15.42 -27.80
C ASP A 591 14.95 -15.05 -26.62
N THR A 592 15.00 -13.76 -26.27
CA THR A 592 15.94 -13.25 -25.26
C THR A 592 15.27 -13.08 -23.91
N TRP A 593 15.90 -13.69 -22.86
CA TRP A 593 15.53 -13.48 -21.49
C TRP A 593 16.36 -12.41 -20.83
N THR A 594 15.72 -11.38 -20.26
CA THR A 594 16.36 -10.32 -19.50
C THR A 594 15.88 -10.29 -18.05
N VAL A 595 16.71 -9.84 -17.12
CA VAL A 595 16.31 -9.63 -15.73
C VAL A 595 15.27 -8.53 -15.69
N LEU A 596 14.20 -8.72 -14.92
CA LEU A 596 13.15 -7.72 -14.80
C LEU A 596 13.71 -6.43 -14.18
N GLU A 597 13.46 -5.32 -14.84
CA GLU A 597 13.91 -3.98 -14.46
C GLU A 597 13.62 -3.66 -12.99
N ARG A 598 14.60 -3.14 -12.27
CA ARG A 598 14.53 -2.78 -10.84
C ARG A 598 14.25 -3.95 -9.90
N SER A 599 14.58 -5.17 -10.28
CA SER A 599 14.46 -6.33 -9.39
C SER A 599 15.62 -6.41 -8.40
N ILE A 600 15.36 -7.00 -7.23
CA ILE A 600 16.34 -7.23 -6.16
C ILE A 600 16.40 -8.72 -5.90
N ARG A 601 17.59 -9.33 -5.93
CA ARG A 601 17.71 -10.78 -5.73
C ARG A 601 17.63 -11.20 -4.29
N ASN A 602 18.30 -10.50 -3.38
CA ASN A 602 18.37 -10.87 -1.97
C ASN A 602 17.94 -9.67 -1.13
N SER A 603 17.00 -9.88 -0.24
CA SER A 603 16.57 -8.87 0.72
C SER A 603 16.25 -9.54 2.06
N ALA A 604 16.59 -8.87 3.16
CA ALA A 604 16.30 -9.33 4.50
C ALA A 604 15.81 -8.18 5.39
N THR A 605 14.97 -8.49 6.34
CA THR A 605 14.59 -7.61 7.45
C THR A 605 14.79 -8.33 8.76
N ILE A 606 15.35 -7.63 9.75
CA ILE A 606 15.62 -8.15 11.09
C ILE A 606 15.06 -7.12 12.08
N ALA A 607 14.34 -7.58 13.10
CA ALA A 607 13.91 -6.71 14.19
C ALA A 607 14.06 -7.44 15.54
N ALA A 608 14.70 -6.77 16.48
CA ALA A 608 14.81 -7.18 17.86
C ALA A 608 14.06 -6.17 18.74
N ASN A 609 13.13 -6.66 19.52
CA ASN A 609 12.28 -5.85 20.38
C ASN A 609 12.38 -6.30 21.84
N TYR A 610 12.58 -5.36 22.74
CA TYR A 610 12.54 -5.58 24.17
C TYR A 610 11.44 -4.76 24.81
N HIS A 611 10.51 -5.40 25.50
CA HIS A 611 9.42 -4.77 26.21
C HIS A 611 9.45 -5.15 27.69
N LYS A 612 9.43 -4.16 28.58
CA LYS A 612 9.43 -4.35 30.01
C LYS A 612 8.47 -3.39 30.71
N VAL A 613 7.75 -3.91 31.70
CA VAL A 613 6.78 -3.17 32.49
C VAL A 613 7.27 -3.08 33.94
N TRP A 614 7.22 -1.86 34.52
CA TRP A 614 7.48 -1.58 35.92
C TRP A 614 6.32 -0.75 36.49
N GLY A 615 5.36 -1.42 37.10
CA GLY A 615 4.17 -0.77 37.65
C GLY A 615 3.38 0.03 36.61
N ARG A 616 3.43 1.36 36.66
CA ARG A 616 2.72 2.29 35.74
C ARG A 616 3.58 2.81 34.60
N TYR A 617 4.77 2.29 34.43
CA TYR A 617 5.70 2.65 33.40
C TYR A 617 6.04 1.38 32.56
N ALA A 618 6.09 1.52 31.24
CA ALA A 618 6.66 0.51 30.36
C ALA A 618 7.65 1.12 29.39
N LEU A 619 8.72 0.38 29.13
CA LEU A 619 9.73 0.68 28.13
C LEU A 619 9.63 -0.32 27.01
N ASN A 620 9.66 0.18 25.79
CA ASN A 620 9.87 -0.62 24.57
C ASN A 620 11.13 -0.11 23.88
N VAL A 621 12.05 -1.02 23.55
CA VAL A 621 13.26 -0.75 22.74
C VAL A 621 13.24 -1.63 21.51
N ASN A 622 13.31 -1.05 20.34
CA ASN A 622 13.32 -1.76 19.08
C ASN A 622 14.53 -1.39 18.24
N LEU A 623 15.30 -2.39 17.84
CA LEU A 623 16.34 -2.30 16.81
C LEU A 623 15.86 -3.05 15.59
N ASN A 624 15.79 -2.36 14.45
CA ASN A 624 15.42 -3.01 13.20
C ASN A 624 16.39 -2.64 12.08
N GLY A 625 16.53 -3.57 11.12
CA GLY A 625 17.41 -3.41 9.98
C GLY A 625 16.81 -3.99 8.71
N ARG A 626 17.08 -3.33 7.59
CA ARG A 626 16.83 -3.81 6.24
C ARG A 626 18.14 -3.95 5.50
N LEU A 627 18.36 -5.11 4.90
CA LEU A 627 19.51 -5.43 4.06
C LEU A 627 19.00 -5.81 2.67
N GLN A 628 19.63 -5.33 1.62
CA GLN A 628 19.35 -5.78 0.25
C GLN A 628 20.59 -5.82 -0.61
N SER A 629 20.60 -6.75 -1.57
CA SER A 629 21.59 -6.82 -2.63
C SER A 629 21.40 -5.70 -3.66
N LYS A 630 22.22 -5.65 -4.67
CA LYS A 630 22.09 -4.70 -5.76
C LYS A 630 20.70 -4.78 -6.42
N THR A 631 20.24 -3.63 -6.93
CA THR A 631 19.06 -3.51 -7.77
C THR A 631 19.48 -3.58 -9.23
N TYR A 632 18.90 -4.49 -9.99
CA TYR A 632 19.24 -4.71 -11.39
C TYR A 632 18.52 -3.72 -12.31
N TYR A 633 19.26 -3.21 -13.28
CA TYR A 633 18.76 -2.38 -14.37
C TYR A 633 19.17 -2.98 -15.71
N THR A 634 18.33 -2.86 -16.74
CA THR A 634 18.61 -3.40 -18.09
C THR A 634 19.32 -2.40 -18.98
N SER A 635 18.98 -1.12 -18.84
CA SER A 635 19.51 -0.03 -19.70
C SER A 635 20.57 0.83 -19.02
N TYR A 636 20.95 0.51 -17.78
CA TYR A 636 21.77 1.37 -16.93
C TYR A 636 22.60 0.55 -15.94
N GLU A 637 23.53 1.21 -15.27
CA GLU A 637 24.34 0.61 -14.22
C GLU A 637 23.47 0.16 -13.03
N ASP A 638 23.73 -1.06 -12.54
CA ASP A 638 23.06 -1.60 -11.35
C ASP A 638 23.26 -0.69 -10.13
N ALA A 639 22.20 -0.49 -9.35
CA ALA A 639 22.32 0.22 -8.08
C ALA A 639 22.93 -0.69 -7.01
N PRO A 640 23.91 -0.23 -6.21
CA PRO A 640 24.55 -1.05 -5.19
C PRO A 640 23.58 -1.46 -4.08
N GLY A 641 23.86 -2.59 -3.45
CA GLY A 641 23.18 -3.02 -2.24
C GLY A 641 23.45 -2.12 -1.05
N PHE A 642 22.58 -2.18 -0.06
CA PHE A 642 22.72 -1.39 1.15
C PHE A 642 22.17 -2.11 2.39
N GLY A 643 22.54 -1.60 3.57
CA GLY A 643 21.95 -1.94 4.87
C GLY A 643 21.59 -0.66 5.62
N ILE A 644 20.32 -0.55 6.05
CA ILE A 644 19.83 0.54 6.90
C ILE A 644 19.36 -0.06 8.22
N TRP A 645 19.81 0.55 9.32
CA TRP A 645 19.44 0.16 10.67
C TRP A 645 18.83 1.33 11.42
N ASN A 646 17.80 1.05 12.22
CA ASN A 646 17.05 2.03 13.00
C ASN A 646 16.91 1.56 14.44
N LEU A 647 16.98 2.48 15.39
CA LEU A 647 16.70 2.25 16.80
C LEU A 647 15.55 3.15 17.21
N ASN A 648 14.56 2.60 17.91
CA ASN A 648 13.44 3.36 18.47
C ASN A 648 13.17 2.95 19.90
N THR A 649 12.87 3.92 20.75
CA THR A 649 12.41 3.69 22.11
C THR A 649 11.05 4.35 22.32
N THR A 650 10.15 3.65 23.01
CA THR A 650 8.84 4.17 23.38
C THR A 650 8.64 3.99 24.88
N HIS A 651 8.23 5.05 25.56
CA HIS A 651 8.00 5.09 26.99
C HIS A 651 6.51 5.23 27.23
N SER A 652 5.87 4.27 27.86
CA SER A 652 4.45 4.31 28.18
C SER A 652 4.24 4.70 29.63
N LEU A 653 3.58 5.84 29.86
CA LEU A 653 3.40 6.46 31.19
C LEU A 653 1.90 6.49 31.52
N ASP A 654 1.50 5.71 32.53
CA ASP A 654 0.14 5.69 33.10
C ASP A 654 0.10 6.46 34.46
N MET A 655 0.83 7.56 34.54
CA MET A 655 0.98 8.32 35.80
C MET A 655 -0.10 9.39 35.97
N LEU A 656 -0.66 9.88 34.85
CA LEU A 656 -1.67 10.94 34.89
C LEU A 656 -3.06 10.36 35.12
N GLN A 657 -3.90 11.00 35.92
CA GLN A 657 -5.29 10.56 36.14
C GLN A 657 -6.15 10.72 34.89
N TRP A 658 -5.86 11.74 34.09
CA TRP A 658 -6.66 12.13 32.92
C TRP A 658 -6.10 11.61 31.56
N ALA A 659 -4.86 11.15 31.54
CA ALA A 659 -4.24 10.72 30.28
C ALA A 659 -3.23 9.59 30.46
N PHE A 660 -3.06 8.85 29.39
CA PHE A 660 -1.98 7.92 29.13
C PHE A 660 -1.05 8.54 28.08
N VAL A 661 0.24 8.66 28.40
CA VAL A 661 1.22 9.39 27.60
C VAL A 661 2.32 8.45 27.12
N GLU A 662 2.61 8.49 25.83
CA GLU A 662 3.62 7.65 25.19
C GLU A 662 4.61 8.52 24.39
N PRO A 663 5.66 9.09 25.01
CA PRO A 663 6.77 9.68 24.27
C PRO A 663 7.64 8.61 23.60
N SER A 664 8.22 8.93 22.46
CA SER A 664 9.16 8.08 21.76
C SER A 664 10.34 8.88 21.22
N ILE A 665 11.51 8.24 21.17
CA ILE A 665 12.73 8.78 20.57
C ILE A 665 13.32 7.70 19.68
N GLY A 666 13.69 8.07 18.47
CA GLY A 666 14.28 7.15 17.50
C GLY A 666 15.45 7.76 16.74
N ILE A 667 16.33 6.90 16.27
CA ILE A 667 17.39 7.24 15.31
C ILE A 667 17.18 6.33 14.10
N GLU A 668 16.88 6.94 12.97
CA GLU A 668 16.81 6.24 11.69
C GLU A 668 18.14 6.33 10.96
N ASN A 669 18.47 5.27 10.20
CA ASN A 669 19.72 5.17 9.47
C ASN A 669 20.96 5.44 10.36
N ILE A 670 21.11 4.65 11.42
CA ILE A 670 22.14 4.81 12.47
C ILE A 670 23.54 4.98 11.87
N PHE A 671 23.83 4.28 10.78
CA PHE A 671 25.15 4.27 10.12
C PHE A 671 25.31 5.34 9.03
N ASP A 672 24.34 6.27 8.92
CA ASP A 672 24.35 7.39 7.96
C ASP A 672 24.59 6.96 6.49
N ARG A 673 23.94 5.89 6.06
CA ARG A 673 24.04 5.39 4.69
C ARG A 673 23.28 6.29 3.72
N VAL A 674 23.99 6.92 2.80
CA VAL A 674 23.46 7.83 1.78
C VAL A 674 24.09 7.47 0.44
N ASP A 675 23.29 7.48 -0.62
CA ASP A 675 23.80 7.38 -1.99
C ASP A 675 24.19 8.78 -2.49
N ARG A 676 25.48 9.03 -2.61
CA ARG A 676 26.05 10.32 -3.04
C ARG A 676 26.67 10.26 -4.44
N ARG A 677 26.38 9.22 -5.19
CA ARG A 677 26.89 9.12 -6.56
C ARG A 677 26.26 10.21 -7.42
N ILE A 678 27.00 10.63 -8.45
CA ILE A 678 26.51 11.57 -9.46
C ILE A 678 25.21 11.02 -10.05
N ASN A 679 24.17 11.86 -10.12
CA ASN A 679 22.88 11.44 -10.62
C ASN A 679 22.93 11.16 -12.12
N SER A 680 22.57 9.96 -12.50
CA SER A 680 22.01 9.66 -13.82
C SER A 680 20.53 9.31 -13.63
N SER A 681 19.72 9.35 -14.70
CA SER A 681 18.28 9.13 -14.59
C SER A 681 17.86 7.86 -13.83
N ASN A 682 18.80 6.97 -13.54
CA ASN A 682 18.57 5.70 -12.85
C ASN A 682 19.27 5.56 -11.52
N ARG A 683 20.37 6.24 -11.27
CA ARG A 683 21.09 6.17 -10.00
C ARG A 683 20.27 6.72 -8.83
N LYS A 684 19.34 7.64 -9.08
CA LYS A 684 18.40 8.17 -8.09
C LYS A 684 17.47 7.13 -7.47
N TYR A 685 17.36 5.93 -8.04
CA TYR A 685 16.53 4.86 -7.50
C TYR A 685 17.27 3.87 -6.60
N ALA A 686 18.55 4.10 -6.29
CA ALA A 686 19.34 3.17 -5.52
C ALA A 686 18.99 3.11 -4.04
N LEU A 687 18.96 4.25 -3.38
CA LEU A 687 18.71 4.39 -1.95
C LEU A 687 18.03 5.73 -1.67
N TYR A 688 16.81 5.67 -1.17
CA TYR A 688 16.04 6.85 -0.72
C TYR A 688 16.26 7.07 0.77
N SER A 689 17.32 7.77 1.13
CA SER A 689 17.60 8.15 2.51
C SER A 689 18.31 9.50 2.55
N PRO A 690 17.84 10.46 3.36
CA PRO A 690 18.50 11.74 3.57
C PRO A 690 19.70 11.64 4.51
N GLY A 691 20.07 10.42 4.96
CA GLY A 691 21.08 10.18 5.97
C GLY A 691 20.48 9.84 7.33
N ARG A 692 21.27 10.04 8.40
CA ARG A 692 20.83 9.81 9.77
C ARG A 692 19.77 10.82 10.17
N MET A 693 18.66 10.34 10.75
CA MET A 693 17.55 11.17 11.22
C MET A 693 17.25 10.90 12.68
N LEU A 694 17.02 11.97 13.46
CA LEU A 694 16.48 11.88 14.81
C LEU A 694 14.96 12.05 14.74
N THR A 695 14.21 11.14 15.35
CA THR A 695 12.76 11.17 15.41
C THR A 695 12.31 11.37 16.87
N ILE A 696 11.39 12.30 17.09
CA ILE A 696 10.70 12.48 18.36
C ILE A 696 9.21 12.31 18.12
N GLY A 697 8.57 11.48 18.94
CA GLY A 697 7.14 11.23 18.89
C GLY A 697 6.49 11.44 20.25
N LEU A 698 5.22 11.82 20.21
CA LEU A 698 4.36 11.89 21.39
C LEU A 698 2.97 11.39 21.02
N LYS A 699 2.45 10.46 21.82
CA LYS A 699 1.06 10.05 21.74
C LYS A 699 0.39 10.22 23.10
N VAL A 700 -0.75 10.88 23.08
CA VAL A 700 -1.58 11.10 24.27
C VAL A 700 -2.94 10.48 24.04
N ARG A 701 -3.36 9.62 24.95
CA ARG A 701 -4.69 9.02 24.97
C ARG A 701 -5.41 9.46 26.23
N PHE A 702 -6.50 10.19 26.06
CA PHE A 702 -7.28 10.69 27.17
C PHE A 702 -8.08 9.55 27.82
N LYS A 703 -8.07 9.50 29.14
CA LYS A 703 -8.88 8.59 29.94
C LYS A 703 -10.28 9.20 30.12
N LYS A 704 -11.26 8.33 30.27
CA LYS A 704 -12.60 8.73 30.66
C LYS A 704 -12.64 9.14 32.12
#